data_424a2a18b93e7513f775815961c0d0fa
#
_entry.id   424a2a18b93e7513f775815961c0d0fa
#
_cell.length_a   1.000
_cell.length_b   1.000
_cell.length_c   1.000
_cell.angle_alpha   90.00
_cell.angle_beta   90.00
_cell.angle_gamma   90.00
#
_symmetry.space_group_name_H-M   'P 1'
#
loop_
_entity.id
_entity.type
_entity.pdbx_description
1 polymer ?
#
loop_
_entity_poly.entity_id
_entity_poly.type
_entity_poly.pdbx_seq_one_letter_code
_entity_poly.pdbx_strand_id
1 'polypeptide(L)'
;MQSKRPRFNPLILALALAAVLMVWSVLGGTGSASSSSMEYSTVVHYFESLQVTQFSLDLNTGVITMNLKEGGKNNLPLPDTTSQSTTQATGGLLSGMLSSSDEDTAAQKNSDGTVTVRYKLPYASMFVKYVGDYIAAYDEANPDAPMVYDYTPVKESIPWMEILFYLAMLGCTGFLLFSMMRGGAGGGGIMNVGKAKVKDEHENKKTATFADVAGEDEEKEELKEVVEFLKSPEKFNTLGARIPHGVLLVGPPGTGKTLLARACAGEAGVPFYSISGSDFVEMYVGVGASRVRDLFDKAKKSMPCIIFIDEIDAVGRQRGAGLGGGHDEREQTLNQLLVEMDGFEANDGIIVMAATNRADILDKALLRPGRFDRQVYVGLPDVKGREEILKVHTKKKPLAPDVSLRVIAQRTAGFAGADLENLVNEAALLAARRNRKAITMEDIEEASMKVMAGPEKKSRVVTPEEKKLTAYHEAGHAVAGFYCKHHPRVHEITIIPRGQAGGYTMYLPEKDRSYVTKGEMFEDIVSSLGGRVAEQLILEDISTGASNDLQQATNIARQMITKYGFSERLGPVVYGTSQEETFLGRDFGQGKGYSETTAAEIDSEMRDIIDEAYETCRRTLTEHIDQLHALAKALMEREKLNEQEFNTVMAGGTLPPRDGDEQPKAEPAAPVETAEPAEQAEAAEKAEDATLGEVFQPEQDAPENPEGNE
;
A
#
# COMPACT_ATOMS: atom_id res chain seq x y z
N MET A 1 -3.23 -3.52 -44.95
CA MET A 1 -2.49 -2.55 -44.10
C MET A 1 -3.02 -1.15 -44.39
N GLN A 2 -3.98 -0.68 -43.59
CA GLN A 2 -4.48 0.70 -43.66
C GLN A 2 -3.84 1.49 -42.53
N SER A 3 -3.05 2.51 -42.86
CA SER A 3 -2.39 3.40 -41.94
C SER A 3 -3.41 4.23 -41.16
N LYS A 4 -3.52 4.03 -39.85
CA LYS A 4 -4.28 4.90 -38.94
C LYS A 4 -3.57 6.25 -38.83
N ARG A 5 -4.16 7.30 -39.39
CA ARG A 5 -3.72 8.68 -39.15
C ARG A 5 -3.89 9.02 -37.69
N PRO A 6 -2.92 9.68 -37.03
CA PRO A 6 -3.05 10.09 -35.63
C PRO A 6 -4.20 11.11 -35.51
N ARG A 7 -5.21 10.81 -34.70
CA ARG A 7 -6.26 11.77 -34.35
C ARG A 7 -5.64 12.73 -33.32
N PHE A 8 -5.33 13.93 -33.78
CA PHE A 8 -4.98 15.03 -32.85
C PHE A 8 -6.15 15.30 -31.92
N ASN A 9 -5.90 15.19 -30.64
CA ASN A 9 -6.90 15.48 -29.61
C ASN A 9 -6.96 17.01 -29.43
N PRO A 10 -8.05 17.71 -29.79
CA PRO A 10 -8.14 19.17 -29.71
C PRO A 10 -7.98 19.69 -28.28
N LEU A 11 -8.21 18.85 -27.28
CA LEU A 11 -8.00 19.19 -25.86
C LEU A 11 -6.51 19.37 -25.52
N ILE A 12 -5.63 18.60 -26.12
CA ILE A 12 -4.16 18.72 -25.93
C ILE A 12 -3.67 20.02 -26.57
N LEU A 13 -4.24 20.42 -27.72
CA LEU A 13 -3.88 21.67 -28.36
C LEU A 13 -4.37 22.89 -27.55
N ALA A 14 -5.59 22.82 -26.99
CA ALA A 14 -6.14 23.88 -26.15
C ALA A 14 -5.36 24.01 -24.81
N LEU A 15 -4.97 22.90 -24.20
CA LEU A 15 -4.12 22.89 -23.00
C LEU A 15 -2.71 23.41 -23.29
N ALA A 16 -2.13 23.05 -24.42
CA ALA A 16 -0.82 23.57 -24.82
C ALA A 16 -0.87 25.09 -25.09
N LEU A 17 -1.94 25.59 -25.73
CA LEU A 17 -2.14 27.02 -25.95
C LEU A 17 -2.39 27.78 -24.64
N ALA A 18 -3.19 27.23 -23.73
CA ALA A 18 -3.41 27.79 -22.39
C ALA A 18 -2.12 27.81 -21.55
N ALA A 19 -1.30 26.76 -21.62
CA ALA A 19 0.00 26.71 -20.96
C ALA A 19 0.99 27.74 -21.53
N VAL A 20 1.01 27.95 -22.84
CA VAL A 20 1.83 28.97 -23.50
C VAL A 20 1.37 30.37 -23.08
N LEU A 21 0.05 30.62 -23.01
CA LEU A 21 -0.51 31.89 -22.56
C LEU A 21 -0.26 32.13 -21.07
N MET A 22 -0.32 31.07 -20.24
CA MET A 22 0.00 31.15 -18.81
C MET A 22 1.50 31.43 -18.57
N VAL A 23 2.38 30.77 -19.30
CA VAL A 23 3.82 31.04 -19.27
C VAL A 23 4.11 32.47 -19.74
N TRP A 24 3.42 32.96 -20.75
CA TRP A 24 3.58 34.33 -21.25
C TRP A 24 3.04 35.37 -20.26
N SER A 25 1.94 35.12 -19.57
CA SER A 25 1.43 36.03 -18.51
C SER A 25 2.34 36.06 -17.27
N VAL A 26 2.99 34.95 -16.93
CA VAL A 26 3.95 34.87 -15.81
C VAL A 26 5.30 35.48 -16.17
N LEU A 27 5.78 35.31 -17.40
CA LEU A 27 7.01 35.90 -17.90
C LEU A 27 6.88 37.38 -18.26
N GLY A 28 5.66 37.85 -18.63
CA GLY A 28 5.37 39.24 -18.89
C GLY A 28 5.11 40.09 -17.66
N GLY A 29 4.92 39.46 -16.48
CA GLY A 29 4.57 40.14 -15.22
C GLY A 29 5.67 40.23 -14.17
N THR A 30 6.83 39.66 -14.39
CA THR A 30 7.97 39.79 -13.47
C THR A 30 8.90 40.88 -13.97
N GLY A 31 8.49 42.14 -13.81
CA GLY A 31 9.43 43.27 -13.75
C GLY A 31 10.31 43.02 -12.53
N SER A 32 11.52 42.54 -12.75
CA SER A 32 12.59 42.54 -11.75
C SER A 32 12.76 44.01 -11.30
N ALA A 33 12.52 44.29 -10.03
CA ALA A 33 12.97 45.53 -9.40
C ALA A 33 14.50 45.52 -9.46
N SER A 34 15.05 46.17 -10.50
CA SER A 34 16.45 46.53 -10.51
C SER A 34 16.61 47.60 -9.41
N SER A 35 17.47 47.34 -8.44
CA SER A 35 17.86 48.31 -7.42
C SER A 35 18.45 49.54 -8.12
N SER A 36 17.67 50.62 -8.26
CA SER A 36 18.20 51.90 -8.65
C SER A 36 19.20 52.33 -7.59
N SER A 37 20.40 52.73 -8.00
CA SER A 37 21.46 53.20 -7.12
C SER A 37 21.14 54.54 -6.41
N MET A 38 19.98 55.12 -6.66
CA MET A 38 19.52 56.41 -6.08
C MET A 38 18.20 56.19 -5.32
N GLU A 39 18.11 56.67 -4.10
CA GLU A 39 16.90 56.61 -3.29
C GLU A 39 15.96 57.81 -3.58
N TYR A 40 14.64 57.62 -3.42
CA TYR A 40 13.65 58.70 -3.57
C TYR A 40 13.92 59.88 -2.65
N SER A 41 14.39 59.65 -1.43
CA SER A 41 14.84 60.66 -0.47
C SER A 41 15.91 61.58 -1.06
N THR A 42 16.84 61.05 -1.83
CA THR A 42 17.90 61.78 -2.49
C THR A 42 17.34 62.72 -3.57
N VAL A 43 16.35 62.26 -4.33
CA VAL A 43 15.63 63.11 -5.32
C VAL A 43 14.96 64.31 -4.64
N VAL A 44 14.24 64.06 -3.55
CA VAL A 44 13.60 65.09 -2.76
C VAL A 44 14.64 66.13 -2.21
N HIS A 45 15.76 65.62 -1.69
CA HIS A 45 16.83 66.48 -1.16
C HIS A 45 17.48 67.36 -2.23
N TYR A 46 17.56 66.99 -3.50
CA TYR A 46 18.01 67.86 -4.58
C TYR A 46 17.05 68.98 -4.82
N PHE A 47 15.76 68.87 -4.66
CA PHE A 47 14.77 69.90 -4.71
C PHE A 47 14.88 70.79 -3.49
N GLU A 48 14.98 70.30 -2.28
CA GLU A 48 15.15 71.00 -1.02
C GLU A 48 16.43 71.86 -0.96
N SER A 49 17.51 71.32 -1.55
CA SER A 49 18.80 72.00 -1.60
C SER A 49 18.92 73.05 -2.73
N LEU A 50 17.85 73.28 -3.50
CA LEU A 50 17.78 74.20 -4.62
C LEU A 50 18.82 73.92 -5.73
N GLN A 51 19.17 72.68 -5.93
CA GLN A 51 20.13 72.25 -6.94
C GLN A 51 19.47 71.86 -8.29
N VAL A 52 18.15 71.64 -8.33
CA VAL A 52 17.39 71.35 -9.55
C VAL A 52 17.08 72.67 -10.25
N THR A 53 17.61 72.86 -11.47
CA THR A 53 17.38 74.07 -12.28
C THR A 53 16.22 73.88 -13.27
N GLN A 54 16.04 72.67 -13.75
CA GLN A 54 14.99 72.28 -14.70
C GLN A 54 14.57 70.80 -14.45
N PHE A 55 13.28 70.52 -14.61
CA PHE A 55 12.83 69.14 -14.68
C PHE A 55 11.70 68.95 -15.68
N SER A 56 11.56 67.74 -16.18
CA SER A 56 10.39 67.27 -16.93
C SER A 56 9.89 65.94 -16.36
N LEU A 57 8.58 65.81 -16.15
CA LEU A 57 7.95 64.61 -15.61
C LEU A 57 6.98 64.01 -16.64
N ASP A 58 7.26 62.81 -17.06
CA ASP A 58 6.33 62.01 -17.87
C ASP A 58 5.31 61.33 -16.96
N LEU A 59 4.07 61.73 -17.02
CA LEU A 59 2.97 61.21 -16.22
C LEU A 59 2.53 59.79 -16.64
N ASN A 60 2.92 59.30 -17.86
CA ASN A 60 2.62 57.94 -18.29
C ASN A 60 3.58 56.91 -17.70
N THR A 61 4.86 57.23 -17.71
CA THR A 61 5.91 56.32 -17.26
C THR A 61 6.33 56.53 -15.81
N GLY A 62 6.00 57.72 -15.25
CA GLY A 62 6.43 58.14 -13.91
C GLY A 62 7.92 58.52 -13.87
N VAL A 63 8.57 58.73 -15.00
CA VAL A 63 9.98 59.09 -15.06
C VAL A 63 10.14 60.60 -15.00
N ILE A 64 10.90 61.09 -14.02
CA ILE A 64 11.36 62.45 -13.91
C ILE A 64 12.77 62.58 -14.48
N THR A 65 12.97 63.58 -15.33
CA THR A 65 14.27 63.99 -15.83
C THR A 65 14.58 65.35 -15.26
N MET A 66 15.66 65.50 -14.49
CA MET A 66 16.02 66.70 -13.81
C MET A 66 17.47 67.16 -14.10
N ASN A 67 17.72 68.43 -14.25
CA ASN A 67 19.05 68.99 -14.43
C ASN A 67 19.53 69.57 -13.10
N LEU A 68 20.64 69.05 -12.61
CA LEU A 68 21.27 69.39 -11.35
C LEU A 68 22.47 70.33 -11.59
N LYS A 69 22.62 71.39 -10.77
CA LYS A 69 23.75 72.30 -10.80
C LYS A 69 24.57 72.20 -9.51
N GLU A 70 25.88 72.32 -9.60
CA GLU A 70 26.74 72.48 -8.41
C GLU A 70 26.47 73.86 -7.73
N GLY A 71 26.24 73.78 -6.41
CA GLY A 71 26.03 75.01 -5.63
C GLY A 71 24.55 75.24 -5.28
N GLY A 72 24.14 74.93 -4.11
CA GLY A 72 22.82 75.14 -3.51
C GLY A 72 22.95 75.19 -1.99
N LYS A 73 21.83 75.26 -1.31
CA LYS A 73 21.73 75.37 0.15
C LYS A 73 21.99 74.00 0.74
N ASN A 74 23.18 73.57 1.05
CA ASN A 74 23.67 72.28 1.56
C ASN A 74 24.46 71.39 0.56
N ASN A 75 24.77 71.90 -0.61
CA ASN A 75 25.64 71.34 -1.65
C ASN A 75 25.83 69.77 -1.59
N LEU A 76 24.78 69.02 -1.99
CA LEU A 76 24.86 67.59 -2.10
C LEU A 76 25.79 67.17 -3.27
N PRO A 77 26.63 66.18 -3.12
CA PRO A 77 27.48 65.68 -4.22
C PRO A 77 26.61 65.27 -5.40
N LEU A 78 27.00 65.72 -6.61
CA LEU A 78 26.35 65.25 -7.84
C LEU A 78 26.63 63.77 -8.07
N PRO A 79 25.70 62.98 -8.65
CA PRO A 79 25.89 61.57 -8.90
C PRO A 79 27.01 61.33 -9.89
N ASP A 80 27.80 60.25 -9.62
CA ASP A 80 28.98 59.91 -10.44
C ASP A 80 28.59 59.49 -11.87
N THR A 81 29.21 60.11 -12.86
CA THR A 81 28.96 59.91 -14.30
C THR A 81 29.83 58.83 -14.92
N THR A 82 30.23 57.81 -14.20
CA THR A 82 31.13 56.75 -14.72
C THR A 82 30.34 55.47 -15.04
N SER A 83 30.19 55.17 -16.28
CA SER A 83 30.70 54.09 -17.10
C SER A 83 29.75 53.70 -18.25
N GLN A 84 30.18 54.05 -19.44
CA GLN A 84 29.75 53.36 -20.66
C GLN A 84 30.62 52.12 -20.83
N SER A 85 30.03 50.94 -20.76
CA SER A 85 30.63 49.72 -21.33
C SER A 85 29.97 49.39 -22.66
N THR A 86 30.69 49.71 -23.71
CA THR A 86 30.38 49.26 -25.07
C THR A 86 30.50 47.74 -25.17
N THR A 87 29.41 47.03 -25.32
CA THR A 87 29.41 45.66 -25.76
C THR A 87 28.78 45.59 -27.15
N GLN A 88 29.61 45.31 -28.18
CA GLN A 88 29.19 45.05 -29.53
C GLN A 88 28.32 43.77 -29.56
N ALA A 89 27.11 43.86 -30.03
CA ALA A 89 26.19 42.77 -30.30
C ALA A 89 26.38 42.28 -31.74
N THR A 90 26.80 41.06 -31.90
CA THR A 90 26.72 40.30 -33.14
C THR A 90 25.30 39.84 -33.42
N GLY A 91 24.89 40.01 -34.65
CA GLY A 91 23.54 39.98 -35.15
C GLY A 91 22.71 38.72 -34.99
N GLY A 92 21.39 38.92 -34.96
CA GLY A 92 20.32 37.97 -35.16
C GLY A 92 19.00 38.68 -35.41
N LEU A 93 18.32 38.29 -36.48
CA LEU A 93 17.13 38.88 -37.13
C LEU A 93 15.86 38.97 -36.28
N LEU A 94 15.90 38.68 -34.95
CA LEU A 94 14.78 38.80 -34.02
C LEU A 94 14.97 39.90 -32.96
N SER A 95 16.06 40.70 -33.03
CA SER A 95 16.38 41.75 -32.05
C SER A 95 15.63 43.06 -32.26
N GLY A 96 14.89 43.21 -33.35
CA GLY A 96 14.25 44.48 -33.75
C GLY A 96 12.86 44.76 -33.12
N MET A 97 12.27 43.81 -32.35
CA MET A 97 10.92 43.96 -31.83
C MET A 97 10.82 44.03 -30.27
N LEU A 98 11.93 43.93 -29.56
CA LEU A 98 11.97 43.85 -28.09
C LEU A 98 13.03 44.77 -27.46
N SER A 99 13.32 45.93 -28.06
CA SER A 99 14.13 46.96 -27.42
C SER A 99 13.23 48.08 -26.92
N SER A 100 12.54 47.88 -25.79
CA SER A 100 12.25 48.95 -24.87
C SER A 100 13.43 49.01 -23.90
N SER A 101 14.26 50.03 -24.10
CA SER A 101 15.44 50.34 -23.31
C SER A 101 15.05 50.62 -21.86
N ASP A 102 15.38 49.73 -20.96
CA ASP A 102 15.40 49.99 -19.52
C ASP A 102 16.64 50.85 -19.17
N GLU A 103 16.57 52.16 -19.44
CA GLU A 103 17.48 53.17 -18.88
C GLU A 103 16.73 53.99 -17.84
N ASP A 104 16.29 53.40 -16.77
CA ASP A 104 15.48 54.05 -15.74
C ASP A 104 16.31 54.93 -14.74
N THR A 105 17.63 54.87 -14.77
CA THR A 105 18.51 55.71 -13.96
C THR A 105 19.83 55.97 -14.73
N ALA A 106 19.92 57.12 -15.37
CA ALA A 106 21.13 57.54 -16.07
C ALA A 106 21.49 58.98 -15.65
N ALA A 107 22.73 59.18 -15.26
CA ALA A 107 23.27 60.52 -15.01
C ALA A 107 24.20 60.91 -16.16
N GLN A 108 23.94 62.01 -16.83
CA GLN A 108 24.71 62.52 -17.96
C GLN A 108 25.21 63.95 -17.72
N LYS A 109 26.51 64.20 -17.87
CA LYS A 109 27.05 65.52 -17.71
C LYS A 109 26.91 66.37 -19.00
N ASN A 110 26.33 67.53 -18.88
CA ASN A 110 26.11 68.45 -19.97
C ASN A 110 27.32 69.39 -20.19
N SER A 111 27.38 70.01 -21.37
CA SER A 111 28.46 70.90 -21.74
C SER A 111 28.49 72.27 -20.94
N ASP A 112 27.39 72.54 -20.23
CA ASP A 112 27.20 73.76 -19.39
C ASP A 112 27.52 73.51 -17.90
N GLY A 113 28.06 72.30 -17.58
CA GLY A 113 28.45 71.92 -16.24
C GLY A 113 27.30 71.36 -15.37
N THR A 114 26.08 71.25 -15.91
CA THR A 114 24.96 70.59 -15.23
C THR A 114 24.96 69.10 -15.44
N VAL A 115 24.34 68.30 -14.53
CA VAL A 115 24.17 66.85 -14.64
C VAL A 115 22.70 66.57 -14.81
N THR A 116 22.35 65.92 -15.93
CA THR A 116 21.00 65.42 -16.18
C THR A 116 20.82 64.07 -15.52
N VAL A 117 19.83 63.89 -14.67
CA VAL A 117 19.48 62.69 -13.97
C VAL A 117 18.06 62.23 -14.35
N ARG A 118 17.90 60.98 -14.69
CA ARG A 118 16.60 60.32 -14.89
C ARG A 118 16.31 59.41 -13.72
N TYR A 119 15.10 59.51 -13.16
CA TYR A 119 14.67 58.72 -12.04
C TYR A 119 13.20 58.34 -12.16
N LYS A 120 12.86 57.08 -11.87
CA LYS A 120 11.46 56.62 -11.88
C LYS A 120 10.84 56.82 -10.51
N LEU A 121 9.91 57.71 -10.43
CA LEU A 121 9.20 58.04 -9.18
C LEU A 121 8.29 56.88 -8.78
N PRO A 122 8.32 56.40 -7.53
CA PRO A 122 7.42 55.39 -7.03
C PRO A 122 5.94 55.79 -7.15
N TYR A 123 5.66 57.08 -6.95
CA TYR A 123 4.32 57.67 -7.00
C TYR A 123 4.38 59.09 -7.62
N ALA A 124 4.27 59.22 -8.95
CA ALA A 124 4.32 60.48 -9.67
C ALA A 124 3.21 61.47 -9.19
N SER A 125 2.02 60.99 -8.86
CA SER A 125 0.90 61.78 -8.39
C SER A 125 1.16 62.44 -7.01
N MET A 126 1.88 61.78 -6.13
CA MET A 126 2.29 62.36 -4.85
C MET A 126 3.38 63.42 -5.04
N PHE A 127 4.33 63.15 -5.91
CA PHE A 127 5.39 64.10 -6.21
C PHE A 127 4.83 65.39 -6.77
N VAL A 128 3.91 65.33 -7.76
CA VAL A 128 3.24 66.50 -8.35
C VAL A 128 2.52 67.38 -7.29
N LYS A 129 1.97 66.76 -6.24
CA LYS A 129 1.26 67.44 -5.16
C LYS A 129 2.20 68.33 -4.30
N TYR A 130 3.44 67.91 -4.09
CA TYR A 130 4.39 68.60 -3.18
C TYR A 130 5.46 69.35 -3.92
N VAL A 131 5.71 69.10 -5.21
CA VAL A 131 6.77 69.77 -5.97
C VAL A 131 6.53 71.29 -6.13
N GLY A 132 5.26 71.74 -6.06
CA GLY A 132 4.91 73.12 -6.12
C GLY A 132 5.59 73.98 -5.04
N ASP A 133 5.72 73.49 -3.83
CA ASP A 133 6.39 74.15 -2.72
C ASP A 133 7.91 74.30 -2.97
N TYR A 134 8.52 73.30 -3.60
CA TYR A 134 9.94 73.32 -3.97
C TYR A 134 10.23 74.26 -5.15
N ILE A 135 9.31 74.39 -6.12
CA ILE A 135 9.41 75.33 -7.21
C ILE A 135 9.34 76.78 -6.65
N ALA A 136 8.37 77.03 -5.79
CA ALA A 136 8.21 78.36 -5.18
C ALA A 136 9.45 78.82 -4.35
N ALA A 137 10.01 77.81 -3.57
CA ALA A 137 11.22 78.09 -2.80
C ALA A 137 12.47 78.34 -3.68
N TYR A 138 12.55 77.65 -4.84
CA TYR A 138 13.64 77.90 -5.79
C TYR A 138 13.52 79.22 -6.47
N ASP A 139 12.32 79.59 -6.92
CA ASP A 139 12.07 80.85 -7.63
C ASP A 139 12.24 82.08 -6.69
N GLU A 140 11.90 81.95 -5.42
CA GLU A 140 12.18 82.99 -4.40
C GLU A 140 13.69 83.21 -4.18
N ALA A 141 14.46 82.10 -4.22
CA ALA A 141 15.90 82.13 -4.06
C ALA A 141 16.66 82.59 -5.33
N ASN A 142 16.07 82.51 -6.51
CA ASN A 142 16.66 82.78 -7.81
C ASN A 142 15.72 83.59 -8.71
N PRO A 143 15.39 84.86 -8.37
CA PRO A 143 14.39 85.67 -9.09
C PRO A 143 14.76 85.94 -10.56
N ASP A 144 16.06 85.96 -10.89
CA ASP A 144 16.54 86.23 -12.28
C ASP A 144 16.58 84.94 -13.16
N ALA A 145 16.39 83.74 -12.59
CA ALA A 145 16.44 82.49 -13.26
C ALA A 145 15.46 81.46 -12.64
N PRO A 146 14.14 81.63 -12.86
CA PRO A 146 13.13 80.72 -12.28
C PRO A 146 13.26 79.33 -12.79
N MET A 147 12.77 78.29 -12.02
CA MET A 147 12.82 76.89 -12.36
C MET A 147 11.98 76.60 -13.61
N VAL A 148 12.57 75.96 -14.57
CA VAL A 148 11.85 75.50 -15.80
C VAL A 148 11.34 74.08 -15.60
N TYR A 149 10.03 73.86 -15.79
CA TYR A 149 9.45 72.58 -15.63
C TYR A 149 8.37 72.27 -16.69
N ASP A 150 8.19 70.98 -17.04
CA ASP A 150 7.18 70.54 -17.98
C ASP A 150 6.57 69.16 -17.53
N TYR A 151 5.29 68.96 -17.85
CA TYR A 151 4.57 67.71 -17.57
C TYR A 151 4.06 67.13 -18.89
N THR A 152 4.51 65.92 -19.24
CA THR A 152 3.97 65.20 -20.41
C THR A 152 2.62 64.62 -20.04
N PRO A 153 1.52 64.97 -20.74
CA PRO A 153 0.18 64.49 -20.39
C PRO A 153 0.02 63.00 -20.67
N VAL A 154 -0.87 62.35 -19.89
CA VAL A 154 -1.23 60.92 -20.09
C VAL A 154 -1.90 60.78 -21.45
N LYS A 155 -1.31 59.98 -22.37
CA LYS A 155 -1.96 59.58 -23.62
C LYS A 155 -2.96 58.48 -23.30
N GLU A 156 -4.24 58.71 -23.45
CA GLU A 156 -5.26 57.67 -23.45
C GLU A 156 -5.04 56.76 -24.69
N SER A 157 -4.28 55.70 -24.53
CA SER A 157 -4.19 54.64 -25.52
C SER A 157 -5.32 53.63 -25.30
N ILE A 158 -6.15 53.43 -26.31
CA ILE A 158 -7.14 52.35 -26.25
C ILE A 158 -6.35 51.05 -26.14
N PRO A 159 -6.59 50.21 -25.09
CA PRO A 159 -5.79 48.99 -24.85
C PRO A 159 -6.20 47.88 -25.82
N TRP A 160 -5.83 48.04 -27.09
CA TRP A 160 -6.15 47.07 -28.13
C TRP A 160 -5.70 45.65 -27.83
N MET A 161 -4.60 45.51 -27.08
CA MET A 161 -4.11 44.17 -26.69
C MET A 161 -5.03 43.53 -25.65
N GLU A 162 -5.59 44.27 -24.72
CA GLU A 162 -6.56 43.77 -23.74
C GLU A 162 -7.88 43.38 -24.43
N ILE A 163 -8.36 44.24 -25.35
CA ILE A 163 -9.57 43.94 -26.13
C ILE A 163 -9.37 42.67 -26.98
N LEU A 164 -8.22 42.53 -27.61
CA LEU A 164 -7.86 41.32 -28.39
C LEU A 164 -7.78 40.08 -27.52
N PHE A 165 -7.24 40.23 -26.31
CA PHE A 165 -7.19 39.16 -25.31
C PHE A 165 -8.59 38.73 -24.87
N TYR A 166 -9.49 39.67 -24.55
CA TYR A 166 -10.88 39.33 -24.20
C TYR A 166 -11.66 38.71 -25.37
N LEU A 167 -11.44 39.18 -26.58
CA LEU A 167 -12.02 38.55 -27.79
C LEU A 167 -11.50 37.15 -28.04
N ALA A 168 -10.20 36.92 -27.84
CA ALA A 168 -9.59 35.57 -27.92
C ALA A 168 -10.13 34.63 -26.84
N MET A 169 -10.27 35.13 -25.62
CA MET A 169 -10.84 34.38 -24.49
C MET A 169 -12.32 34.03 -24.73
N LEU A 170 -13.10 35.00 -25.25
CA LEU A 170 -14.51 34.77 -25.61
C LEU A 170 -14.65 33.75 -26.78
N GLY A 171 -13.76 33.85 -27.77
CA GLY A 171 -13.67 32.89 -28.88
C GLY A 171 -13.29 31.48 -28.39
N CYS A 172 -12.33 31.38 -27.48
CA CYS A 172 -11.91 30.11 -26.89
C CYS A 172 -13.02 29.49 -26.02
N THR A 173 -13.71 30.29 -25.23
CA THR A 173 -14.86 29.87 -24.42
C THR A 173 -16.03 29.43 -25.30
N GLY A 174 -16.33 30.20 -26.35
CA GLY A 174 -17.34 29.84 -27.35
C GLY A 174 -16.99 28.54 -28.11
N PHE A 175 -15.71 28.36 -28.45
CA PHE A 175 -15.23 27.13 -29.11
C PHE A 175 -15.30 25.93 -28.13
N LEU A 176 -14.97 26.11 -26.84
CA LEU A 176 -15.11 25.07 -25.82
C LEU A 176 -16.60 24.68 -25.65
N LEU A 177 -17.50 25.67 -25.53
CA LEU A 177 -18.93 25.41 -25.42
C LEU A 177 -19.48 24.72 -26.70
N PHE A 178 -19.06 25.17 -27.86
CA PHE A 178 -19.42 24.55 -29.15
C PHE A 178 -18.86 23.14 -29.30
N SER A 179 -17.61 22.91 -28.82
CA SER A 179 -16.99 21.57 -28.77
C SER A 179 -17.71 20.66 -27.80
N MET A 180 -18.13 21.15 -26.62
CA MET A 180 -18.98 20.42 -25.69
C MET A 180 -20.35 20.09 -26.29
N MET A 181 -21.00 21.03 -26.94
CA MET A 181 -22.30 20.78 -27.61
C MET A 181 -22.18 19.84 -28.82
N ARG A 182 -21.12 19.92 -29.60
CA ARG A 182 -20.89 19.03 -30.74
C ARG A 182 -20.35 17.65 -30.35
N GLY A 183 -19.67 17.52 -29.17
CA GLY A 183 -19.28 16.27 -28.58
C GLY A 183 -20.43 15.52 -27.90
N GLY A 184 -21.55 16.19 -27.63
CA GLY A 184 -22.73 15.62 -26.96
C GLY A 184 -23.56 14.66 -27.81
N ALA A 185 -23.31 14.58 -29.14
CA ALA A 185 -24.01 13.63 -30.01
C ALA A 185 -23.28 12.28 -30.20
N GLY A 186 -22.17 12.03 -29.50
CA GLY A 186 -21.39 10.79 -29.61
C GLY A 186 -20.44 10.53 -28.45
N GLY A 187 -20.72 11.02 -27.23
CA GLY A 187 -19.74 10.92 -26.16
C GLY A 187 -20.29 10.54 -24.81
N GLY A 188 -20.06 9.32 -24.41
CA GLY A 188 -20.27 8.80 -23.07
C GLY A 188 -19.09 9.03 -22.12
N GLY A 189 -18.51 10.24 -22.01
CA GLY A 189 -17.30 10.47 -21.18
C GLY A 189 -17.55 11.06 -19.80
N ILE A 190 -18.42 12.05 -19.68
CA ILE A 190 -18.62 12.77 -18.40
C ILE A 190 -19.90 12.33 -17.68
N MET A 191 -20.91 11.83 -18.41
CA MET A 191 -22.13 11.26 -17.81
C MET A 191 -21.98 9.82 -17.30
N ASN A 192 -20.84 9.17 -17.44
CA ASN A 192 -20.64 7.78 -16.98
C ASN A 192 -19.98 7.67 -15.60
N VAL A 193 -19.68 8.75 -14.91
CA VAL A 193 -19.04 8.70 -13.59
C VAL A 193 -19.93 8.04 -12.53
N GLY A 194 -21.23 8.07 -12.69
CA GLY A 194 -22.19 7.44 -11.77
C GLY A 194 -22.71 6.06 -12.21
N LYS A 195 -22.24 5.49 -13.34
CA LYS A 195 -22.70 4.17 -13.79
C LYS A 195 -21.86 3.06 -13.16
N ALA A 196 -22.53 2.05 -12.61
CA ALA A 196 -21.88 0.87 -12.09
C ALA A 196 -21.15 0.11 -13.21
N LYS A 197 -19.85 -0.18 -13.01
CA LYS A 197 -19.09 -1.11 -13.84
C LYS A 197 -19.45 -2.54 -13.45
N VAL A 198 -20.69 -2.93 -13.74
CA VAL A 198 -21.15 -4.28 -13.45
C VAL A 198 -20.48 -5.25 -14.43
N LYS A 199 -19.88 -6.30 -13.91
CA LYS A 199 -19.44 -7.43 -14.73
C LYS A 199 -20.69 -8.24 -15.08
N ASP A 200 -21.15 -8.11 -16.33
CA ASP A 200 -22.24 -8.93 -16.86
C ASP A 200 -21.63 -10.24 -17.39
N GLU A 201 -21.83 -11.34 -16.68
CA GLU A 201 -21.26 -12.64 -17.08
C GLU A 201 -22.12 -13.40 -18.09
N HIS A 202 -23.22 -12.82 -18.56
CA HIS A 202 -24.09 -13.45 -19.58
C HIS A 202 -23.38 -13.65 -20.92
N GLU A 203 -22.33 -12.87 -21.24
CA GLU A 203 -21.58 -13.02 -22.50
C GLU A 203 -20.51 -14.11 -22.48
N ASN A 204 -20.14 -14.67 -21.32
CA ASN A 204 -19.10 -15.69 -21.20
C ASN A 204 -19.69 -17.10 -21.09
N LYS A 205 -19.45 -17.90 -22.12
CA LYS A 205 -19.98 -19.23 -22.44
C LYS A 205 -19.77 -20.38 -21.44
N LYS A 206 -19.38 -20.16 -20.19
CA LYS A 206 -19.34 -21.19 -19.13
C LYS A 206 -19.71 -20.58 -17.78
N THR A 207 -20.99 -20.59 -17.48
CA THR A 207 -21.49 -20.36 -16.12
C THR A 207 -21.06 -21.54 -15.24
N ALA A 208 -20.43 -21.24 -14.07
CA ALA A 208 -20.14 -22.26 -13.06
C ALA A 208 -21.45 -22.83 -12.53
N THR A 209 -21.49 -24.12 -12.23
CA THR A 209 -22.62 -24.83 -11.63
C THR A 209 -22.20 -25.45 -10.29
N PHE A 210 -23.15 -26.00 -9.52
CA PHE A 210 -22.80 -26.70 -8.28
C PHE A 210 -21.90 -27.93 -8.50
N ALA A 211 -21.80 -28.45 -9.72
CA ALA A 211 -20.83 -29.48 -10.06
C ALA A 211 -19.38 -29.01 -10.12
N ASP A 212 -19.17 -27.69 -10.26
CA ASP A 212 -17.85 -27.07 -10.23
C ASP A 212 -17.42 -26.64 -8.82
N VAL A 213 -18.34 -26.69 -7.84
CA VAL A 213 -18.08 -26.45 -6.41
C VAL A 213 -17.86 -27.77 -5.72
N ALA A 214 -16.66 -28.00 -5.21
CA ALA A 214 -16.30 -29.18 -4.47
C ALA A 214 -16.35 -28.93 -2.95
N GLY A 215 -16.79 -29.95 -2.20
CA GLY A 215 -17.08 -29.78 -0.77
C GLY A 215 -18.36 -28.94 -0.56
N GLU A 216 -18.57 -28.45 0.65
CA GLU A 216 -19.66 -27.52 1.01
C GLU A 216 -21.06 -28.12 0.66
N ASP A 217 -21.27 -29.40 0.98
CA ASP A 217 -22.50 -30.11 0.61
C ASP A 217 -23.73 -29.51 1.32
N GLU A 218 -23.59 -29.08 2.56
CA GLU A 218 -24.61 -28.44 3.37
C GLU A 218 -24.97 -27.06 2.83
N GLU A 219 -23.99 -26.24 2.49
CA GLU A 219 -24.17 -24.90 1.94
C GLU A 219 -24.84 -24.96 0.56
N LYS A 220 -24.44 -25.97 -0.26
CA LYS A 220 -25.12 -26.23 -1.54
C LYS A 220 -26.57 -26.61 -1.36
N GLU A 221 -26.90 -27.42 -0.34
CA GLU A 221 -28.29 -27.82 -0.05
C GLU A 221 -29.13 -26.61 0.35
N GLU A 222 -28.61 -25.73 1.21
CA GLU A 222 -29.30 -24.48 1.57
C GLU A 222 -29.55 -23.58 0.36
N LEU A 223 -28.59 -23.49 -0.56
CA LEU A 223 -28.73 -22.67 -1.75
C LEU A 223 -29.59 -23.34 -2.85
N LYS A 224 -29.82 -24.64 -2.83
CA LYS A 224 -30.76 -25.31 -3.73
C LYS A 224 -32.17 -24.77 -3.61
N GLU A 225 -32.61 -24.38 -2.41
CA GLU A 225 -33.92 -23.75 -2.21
C GLU A 225 -34.00 -22.42 -2.99
N VAL A 226 -32.93 -21.63 -2.98
CA VAL A 226 -32.82 -20.38 -3.73
C VAL A 226 -32.89 -20.64 -5.25
N VAL A 227 -32.18 -21.67 -5.71
CA VAL A 227 -32.20 -22.09 -7.11
C VAL A 227 -33.58 -22.57 -7.54
N GLU A 228 -34.25 -23.40 -6.71
CA GLU A 228 -35.57 -23.94 -6.99
C GLU A 228 -36.60 -22.82 -7.08
N PHE A 229 -36.50 -21.82 -6.20
CA PHE A 229 -37.36 -20.64 -6.26
C PHE A 229 -37.15 -19.86 -7.58
N LEU A 230 -35.91 -19.55 -7.95
CA LEU A 230 -35.61 -18.81 -9.20
C LEU A 230 -36.13 -19.57 -10.43
N LYS A 231 -36.13 -20.91 -10.40
CA LYS A 231 -36.65 -21.77 -11.46
C LYS A 231 -38.16 -21.88 -11.47
N SER A 232 -38.80 -21.87 -10.31
CA SER A 232 -40.24 -22.16 -10.17
C SER A 232 -40.89 -21.40 -8.99
N PRO A 233 -41.02 -20.07 -9.09
CA PRO A 233 -41.54 -19.22 -7.99
C PRO A 233 -42.97 -19.53 -7.60
N GLU A 234 -43.80 -20.00 -8.57
CA GLU A 234 -45.22 -20.31 -8.35
C GLU A 234 -45.44 -21.41 -7.29
N LYS A 235 -44.54 -22.39 -7.19
CA LYS A 235 -44.60 -23.49 -6.20
C LYS A 235 -44.59 -22.95 -4.77
N PHE A 236 -43.78 -21.94 -4.50
CA PHE A 236 -43.61 -21.34 -3.18
C PHE A 236 -44.79 -20.37 -2.87
N ASN A 237 -45.21 -19.61 -3.86
CA ASN A 237 -46.30 -18.65 -3.75
C ASN A 237 -47.62 -19.30 -3.40
N THR A 238 -47.92 -20.48 -3.97
CA THR A 238 -49.17 -21.23 -3.68
C THR A 238 -49.26 -21.70 -2.24
N LEU A 239 -48.12 -21.92 -1.57
CA LEU A 239 -48.07 -22.31 -0.16
C LEU A 239 -47.96 -21.09 0.80
N GLY A 240 -47.88 -19.88 0.26
CA GLY A 240 -47.72 -18.66 1.05
C GLY A 240 -46.34 -18.54 1.70
N ALA A 241 -45.33 -19.28 1.20
CA ALA A 241 -43.98 -19.18 1.71
C ALA A 241 -43.31 -17.84 1.32
N ARG A 242 -42.69 -17.19 2.28
CA ARG A 242 -41.89 -15.99 2.04
C ARG A 242 -40.47 -16.41 1.69
N ILE A 243 -40.00 -15.91 0.57
CA ILE A 243 -38.65 -16.21 0.07
C ILE A 243 -37.70 -15.20 0.64
N PRO A 244 -36.43 -15.60 0.95
CA PRO A 244 -35.42 -14.67 1.37
C PRO A 244 -35.11 -13.69 0.24
N HIS A 245 -35.21 -12.39 0.53
CA HIS A 245 -34.79 -11.33 -0.41
C HIS A 245 -33.29 -11.26 -0.56
N GLY A 246 -32.55 -11.65 0.48
CA GLY A 246 -31.10 -11.62 0.48
C GLY A 246 -30.47 -12.78 1.23
N VAL A 247 -29.35 -13.24 0.70
CA VAL A 247 -28.50 -14.29 1.27
C VAL A 247 -27.11 -13.71 1.54
N LEU A 248 -26.65 -13.80 2.78
CA LEU A 248 -25.32 -13.38 3.19
C LEU A 248 -24.41 -14.61 3.32
N LEU A 249 -23.37 -14.69 2.49
CA LEU A 249 -22.32 -15.69 2.59
C LEU A 249 -21.24 -15.19 3.56
N VAL A 250 -21.05 -15.89 4.65
CA VAL A 250 -20.09 -15.51 5.71
C VAL A 250 -19.02 -16.59 5.83
N GLY A 251 -17.75 -16.20 5.98
CA GLY A 251 -16.68 -17.17 6.24
C GLY A 251 -15.30 -16.63 5.95
N PRO A 252 -14.24 -17.39 6.26
CA PRO A 252 -12.87 -17.00 6.02
C PRO A 252 -12.58 -16.67 4.55
N PRO A 253 -11.54 -15.88 4.24
CA PRO A 253 -11.15 -15.62 2.86
C PRO A 253 -10.72 -16.91 2.16
N GLY A 254 -10.94 -16.99 0.84
CA GLY A 254 -10.51 -18.13 0.04
C GLY A 254 -11.39 -19.38 0.11
N THR A 255 -12.49 -19.38 0.87
CA THR A 255 -13.40 -20.55 1.02
C THR A 255 -14.35 -20.75 -0.16
N GLY A 256 -14.37 -19.89 -1.17
CA GLY A 256 -15.19 -20.09 -2.38
C GLY A 256 -16.52 -19.36 -2.40
N LYS A 257 -16.81 -18.41 -1.48
CA LYS A 257 -18.07 -17.65 -1.40
C LYS A 257 -18.54 -17.07 -2.74
N THR A 258 -17.64 -16.40 -3.46
CA THR A 258 -17.92 -15.82 -4.79
C THR A 258 -18.21 -16.91 -5.82
N LEU A 259 -17.49 -18.04 -5.77
CA LEU A 259 -17.73 -19.18 -6.66
C LEU A 259 -19.09 -19.83 -6.39
N LEU A 260 -19.46 -19.98 -5.12
CA LEU A 260 -20.72 -20.56 -4.70
C LEU A 260 -21.91 -19.71 -5.16
N ALA A 261 -21.82 -18.36 -5.02
CA ALA A 261 -22.85 -17.43 -5.53
C ALA A 261 -23.00 -17.50 -7.06
N ARG A 262 -21.86 -17.59 -7.77
CA ARG A 262 -21.85 -17.74 -9.24
C ARG A 262 -22.44 -19.09 -9.66
N ALA A 263 -22.11 -20.15 -8.93
CA ALA A 263 -22.66 -21.49 -9.18
C ALA A 263 -24.18 -21.55 -8.96
N CYS A 264 -24.69 -20.84 -7.94
CA CYS A 264 -26.12 -20.69 -7.70
C CYS A 264 -26.84 -20.06 -8.90
N ALA A 265 -26.30 -18.98 -9.47
CA ALA A 265 -26.87 -18.35 -10.66
C ALA A 265 -26.80 -19.24 -11.89
N GLY A 266 -25.69 -19.94 -12.11
CA GLY A 266 -25.53 -20.88 -13.23
C GLY A 266 -26.43 -22.09 -13.13
N GLU A 267 -26.63 -22.61 -11.92
CA GLU A 267 -27.57 -23.70 -11.64
C GLU A 267 -29.04 -23.28 -11.86
N ALA A 268 -29.36 -22.04 -11.46
CA ALA A 268 -30.68 -21.45 -11.71
C ALA A 268 -30.90 -21.05 -13.17
N GLY A 269 -29.84 -20.86 -13.95
CA GLY A 269 -29.92 -20.40 -15.33
C GLY A 269 -30.30 -18.92 -15.47
N VAL A 270 -30.01 -18.10 -14.45
CA VAL A 270 -30.39 -16.67 -14.40
C VAL A 270 -29.17 -15.76 -14.55
N PRO A 271 -29.37 -14.49 -14.98
CA PRO A 271 -28.32 -13.48 -15.03
C PRO A 271 -27.63 -13.27 -13.68
N PHE A 272 -26.32 -13.06 -13.70
CA PHE A 272 -25.49 -12.80 -12.55
C PHE A 272 -24.79 -11.44 -12.66
N TYR A 273 -25.18 -10.50 -11.82
CA TYR A 273 -24.63 -9.15 -11.75
C TYR A 273 -23.68 -9.03 -10.55
N SER A 274 -22.37 -9.02 -10.79
CA SER A 274 -21.37 -8.97 -9.73
C SER A 274 -20.71 -7.60 -9.63
N ILE A 275 -20.58 -7.11 -8.39
CA ILE A 275 -19.88 -5.88 -8.04
C ILE A 275 -19.14 -6.08 -6.71
N SER A 276 -18.01 -5.38 -6.52
CA SER A 276 -17.35 -5.31 -5.22
C SER A 276 -17.95 -4.18 -4.37
N GLY A 277 -18.11 -4.41 -3.06
CA GLY A 277 -18.50 -3.37 -2.11
C GLY A 277 -17.54 -2.16 -2.14
N SER A 278 -16.27 -2.39 -2.41
CA SER A 278 -15.28 -1.33 -2.58
C SER A 278 -15.55 -0.42 -3.80
N ASP A 279 -16.20 -0.94 -4.87
CA ASP A 279 -16.57 -0.15 -6.05
C ASP A 279 -17.64 0.91 -5.75
N PHE A 280 -18.34 0.80 -4.63
CA PHE A 280 -19.32 1.80 -4.19
C PHE A 280 -18.69 2.93 -3.39
N VAL A 281 -17.46 2.76 -2.87
CA VAL A 281 -16.77 3.77 -2.06
C VAL A 281 -15.92 4.65 -2.97
N GLU A 282 -16.36 5.89 -3.16
CA GLU A 282 -15.68 6.88 -4.00
C GLU A 282 -15.42 8.16 -3.19
N MET A 283 -14.53 9.02 -3.68
CA MET A 283 -14.24 10.31 -3.02
C MET A 283 -15.34 11.37 -3.21
N TYR A 284 -16.26 11.14 -4.17
CA TYR A 284 -17.32 12.10 -4.51
C TYR A 284 -18.66 11.68 -3.92
N VAL A 285 -19.24 12.55 -3.10
CA VAL A 285 -20.53 12.31 -2.43
C VAL A 285 -21.65 12.02 -3.43
N GLY A 286 -22.39 10.94 -3.22
CA GLY A 286 -23.54 10.55 -4.02
C GLY A 286 -23.25 9.65 -5.23
N VAL A 287 -21.98 9.42 -5.58
CA VAL A 287 -21.59 8.52 -6.69
C VAL A 287 -21.89 7.06 -6.34
N GLY A 288 -21.56 6.63 -5.11
CA GLY A 288 -21.86 5.30 -4.62
C GLY A 288 -23.35 4.99 -4.63
N ALA A 289 -24.17 5.88 -4.10
CA ALA A 289 -25.63 5.75 -4.13
C ALA A 289 -26.20 5.71 -5.57
N SER A 290 -25.60 6.44 -6.50
CA SER A 290 -25.99 6.39 -7.93
C SER A 290 -25.66 5.04 -8.56
N ARG A 291 -24.50 4.44 -8.22
CA ARG A 291 -24.11 3.11 -8.70
C ARG A 291 -25.01 2.01 -8.15
N VAL A 292 -25.42 2.12 -6.89
CA VAL A 292 -26.42 1.20 -6.29
C VAL A 292 -27.70 1.24 -7.11
N ARG A 293 -28.27 2.43 -7.36
CA ARG A 293 -29.48 2.57 -8.17
C ARG A 293 -29.32 2.00 -9.58
N ASP A 294 -28.24 2.29 -10.27
CA ASP A 294 -27.97 1.79 -11.64
C ASP A 294 -27.87 0.25 -11.67
N LEU A 295 -27.27 -0.37 -10.63
CA LEU A 295 -27.20 -1.82 -10.49
C LEU A 295 -28.58 -2.44 -10.34
N PHE A 296 -29.40 -1.90 -9.42
CA PHE A 296 -30.76 -2.40 -9.16
C PHE A 296 -31.70 -2.14 -10.31
N ASP A 297 -31.59 -1.01 -11.02
CA ASP A 297 -32.34 -0.70 -12.24
C ASP A 297 -32.01 -1.66 -13.40
N LYS A 298 -30.74 -2.12 -13.48
CA LYS A 298 -30.35 -3.15 -14.45
C LYS A 298 -30.96 -4.51 -14.10
N ALA A 299 -30.90 -4.89 -12.83
CA ALA A 299 -31.46 -6.13 -12.34
C ALA A 299 -32.98 -6.20 -12.56
N LYS A 300 -33.71 -5.11 -12.28
CA LYS A 300 -35.17 -4.99 -12.51
C LYS A 300 -35.55 -5.18 -13.99
N LYS A 301 -34.63 -4.90 -14.92
CA LYS A 301 -34.87 -5.10 -16.37
C LYS A 301 -34.61 -6.54 -16.84
N SER A 302 -33.98 -7.36 -16.01
CA SER A 302 -33.49 -8.70 -16.38
C SER A 302 -33.98 -9.77 -15.41
N MET A 303 -35.15 -9.60 -14.83
CA MET A 303 -35.78 -10.56 -13.92
C MET A 303 -36.13 -11.87 -14.62
N PRO A 304 -35.94 -13.05 -13.99
CA PRO A 304 -35.30 -13.27 -12.70
C PRO A 304 -33.78 -13.18 -12.78
N CYS A 305 -33.11 -12.69 -11.71
CA CYS A 305 -31.64 -12.55 -11.67
C CYS A 305 -31.08 -12.59 -10.26
N ILE A 306 -29.76 -12.76 -10.15
CA ILE A 306 -29.00 -12.63 -8.91
C ILE A 306 -28.09 -11.40 -8.98
N ILE A 307 -28.20 -10.52 -7.96
CA ILE A 307 -27.24 -9.46 -7.67
C ILE A 307 -26.24 -10.01 -6.66
N PHE A 308 -24.95 -9.93 -6.95
CA PHE A 308 -23.90 -10.34 -6.01
C PHE A 308 -23.02 -9.15 -5.62
N ILE A 309 -22.89 -8.92 -4.31
CA ILE A 309 -22.04 -7.88 -3.74
C ILE A 309 -20.92 -8.56 -2.95
N ASP A 310 -19.70 -8.56 -3.50
CA ASP A 310 -18.55 -9.07 -2.79
C ASP A 310 -18.01 -8.03 -1.81
N GLU A 311 -17.39 -8.46 -0.71
CA GLU A 311 -16.81 -7.56 0.30
C GLU A 311 -17.83 -6.51 0.79
N ILE A 312 -19.04 -6.93 1.13
CA ILE A 312 -20.13 -6.03 1.56
C ILE A 312 -19.73 -5.18 2.78
N ASP A 313 -18.80 -5.64 3.60
CA ASP A 313 -18.26 -4.94 4.76
C ASP A 313 -17.54 -3.63 4.39
N ALA A 314 -17.11 -3.45 3.14
CA ALA A 314 -16.58 -2.18 2.67
C ALA A 314 -17.61 -1.04 2.76
N VAL A 315 -18.90 -1.34 2.57
CA VAL A 315 -20.03 -0.37 2.61
C VAL A 315 -20.88 -0.56 3.86
N GLY A 316 -21.08 -1.81 4.28
CA GLY A 316 -22.03 -2.22 5.30
C GLY A 316 -21.54 -2.14 6.75
N ARG A 317 -20.41 -1.52 7.03
CA ARG A 317 -19.85 -1.42 8.39
C ARG A 317 -20.73 -0.57 9.32
N GLN A 318 -20.80 -0.96 10.59
CA GLN A 318 -21.52 -0.22 11.66
C GLN A 318 -21.03 1.22 11.76
N ARG A 319 -21.98 2.11 12.10
CA ARG A 319 -21.75 3.55 12.30
C ARG A 319 -20.83 3.77 13.49
N GLY A 320 -19.66 4.34 13.26
CA GLY A 320 -18.73 4.74 14.31
C GLY A 320 -18.82 6.24 14.58
N ALA A 321 -18.67 6.67 15.82
CA ALA A 321 -18.56 8.07 16.21
C ALA A 321 -17.21 8.67 15.73
N GLY A 322 -16.99 8.81 14.42
CA GLY A 322 -15.77 9.31 13.79
C GLY A 322 -15.95 10.68 13.19
N LEU A 323 -15.17 11.66 13.63
CA LEU A 323 -15.04 13.00 13.04
C LEU A 323 -14.18 12.91 11.74
N GLY A 324 -14.83 12.73 10.57
CA GLY A 324 -14.11 12.75 9.30
C GLY A 324 -15.04 12.59 8.09
N GLY A 325 -14.93 13.47 7.09
CA GLY A 325 -15.82 13.62 5.93
C GLY A 325 -15.91 12.46 4.93
N GLY A 326 -15.23 11.31 5.16
CA GLY A 326 -15.36 10.10 4.35
C GLY A 326 -16.46 9.14 4.83
N HIS A 327 -17.11 9.44 5.96
CA HIS A 327 -18.18 8.61 6.52
C HIS A 327 -19.54 8.87 5.86
N ASP A 328 -19.80 10.12 5.47
CA ASP A 328 -21.10 10.54 4.93
C ASP A 328 -21.45 9.85 3.61
N GLU A 329 -20.48 9.63 2.73
CA GLU A 329 -20.72 8.95 1.46
C GLU A 329 -21.03 7.47 1.65
N ARG A 330 -20.26 6.79 2.51
CA ARG A 330 -20.49 5.37 2.83
C ARG A 330 -21.88 5.17 3.45
N GLU A 331 -22.29 6.02 4.41
CA GLU A 331 -23.61 5.96 5.00
C GLU A 331 -24.72 6.23 3.99
N GLN A 332 -24.53 7.21 3.09
CA GLN A 332 -25.48 7.50 2.03
C GLN A 332 -25.63 6.31 1.08
N THR A 333 -24.53 5.65 0.75
CA THR A 333 -24.52 4.45 -0.11
C THR A 333 -25.18 3.27 0.57
N LEU A 334 -24.88 3.03 1.86
CA LEU A 334 -25.54 2.01 2.66
C LEU A 334 -27.05 2.25 2.74
N ASN A 335 -27.47 3.48 3.05
CA ASN A 335 -28.89 3.83 3.12
C ASN A 335 -29.58 3.60 1.76
N GLN A 336 -28.93 3.94 0.65
CA GLN A 336 -29.49 3.67 -0.68
C GLN A 336 -29.62 2.16 -0.93
N LEU A 337 -28.62 1.35 -0.55
CA LEU A 337 -28.70 -0.11 -0.65
C LEU A 337 -29.89 -0.66 0.14
N LEU A 338 -30.08 -0.20 1.38
CA LEU A 338 -31.22 -0.60 2.21
C LEU A 338 -32.56 -0.20 1.58
N VAL A 339 -32.66 1.00 1.00
CA VAL A 339 -33.89 1.47 0.30
C VAL A 339 -34.17 0.60 -0.93
N GLU A 340 -33.18 0.26 -1.73
CA GLU A 340 -33.39 -0.59 -2.90
C GLU A 340 -33.79 -2.02 -2.52
N MET A 341 -33.22 -2.57 -1.43
CA MET A 341 -33.63 -3.89 -0.92
C MET A 341 -35.03 -3.90 -0.33
N ASP A 342 -35.42 -2.84 0.41
CA ASP A 342 -36.75 -2.69 0.95
C ASP A 342 -37.81 -2.41 -0.14
N GLY A 343 -37.39 -1.97 -1.32
CA GLY A 343 -38.24 -1.64 -2.47
C GLY A 343 -38.64 -2.82 -3.35
N PHE A 344 -38.21 -4.04 -3.02
CA PHE A 344 -38.61 -5.23 -3.77
C PHE A 344 -40.02 -5.72 -3.32
N GLU A 345 -40.85 -6.03 -4.29
CA GLU A 345 -42.06 -6.80 -4.02
C GLU A 345 -41.71 -8.29 -3.83
N ALA A 346 -42.50 -8.99 -3.02
CA ALA A 346 -42.22 -10.38 -2.61
C ALA A 346 -42.05 -11.38 -3.79
N ASN A 347 -42.34 -10.97 -5.03
CA ASN A 347 -42.36 -11.81 -6.22
C ASN A 347 -41.48 -11.31 -7.38
N ASP A 348 -40.65 -10.33 -7.18
CA ASP A 348 -39.85 -9.71 -8.27
C ASP A 348 -38.79 -10.64 -8.86
N GLY A 349 -38.55 -11.81 -8.27
CA GLY A 349 -37.56 -12.79 -8.79
C GLY A 349 -36.09 -12.30 -8.75
N ILE A 350 -35.84 -11.25 -7.98
CA ILE A 350 -34.47 -10.75 -7.74
C ILE A 350 -33.99 -11.25 -6.38
N ILE A 351 -32.83 -11.88 -6.34
CA ILE A 351 -32.18 -12.26 -5.08
C ILE A 351 -30.87 -11.52 -4.96
N VAL A 352 -30.66 -10.85 -3.83
CA VAL A 352 -29.42 -10.18 -3.51
C VAL A 352 -28.56 -11.13 -2.69
N MET A 353 -27.42 -11.54 -3.23
CA MET A 353 -26.40 -12.28 -2.49
C MET A 353 -25.27 -11.35 -2.11
N ALA A 354 -24.74 -11.47 -0.91
CA ALA A 354 -23.54 -10.74 -0.52
C ALA A 354 -22.52 -11.67 0.14
N ALA A 355 -21.25 -11.33 0.05
CA ALA A 355 -20.18 -12.05 0.74
C ALA A 355 -19.41 -11.13 1.66
N THR A 356 -19.02 -11.66 2.82
CA THR A 356 -18.14 -10.99 3.77
C THR A 356 -17.24 -11.96 4.49
N ASN A 357 -16.05 -11.51 4.87
CA ASN A 357 -15.17 -12.23 5.77
C ASN A 357 -15.42 -11.86 7.23
N ARG A 358 -16.19 -10.79 7.48
CA ARG A 358 -16.41 -10.20 8.81
C ARG A 358 -17.88 -9.80 9.00
N ALA A 359 -18.70 -10.76 9.36
CA ALA A 359 -20.11 -10.47 9.66
C ALA A 359 -20.29 -9.65 10.95
N ASP A 360 -19.32 -9.70 11.86
CA ASP A 360 -19.30 -9.01 13.15
C ASP A 360 -19.33 -7.48 13.04
N ILE A 361 -18.72 -6.94 11.97
CA ILE A 361 -18.67 -5.49 11.76
C ILE A 361 -19.83 -4.91 10.96
N LEU A 362 -20.72 -5.77 10.43
CA LEU A 362 -21.83 -5.32 9.61
C LEU A 362 -22.89 -4.57 10.43
N ASP A 363 -23.50 -3.54 9.82
CA ASP A 363 -24.63 -2.83 10.40
C ASP A 363 -25.81 -3.79 10.56
N LYS A 364 -26.36 -3.84 11.78
CA LYS A 364 -27.52 -4.68 12.12
C LYS A 364 -28.73 -4.41 11.24
N ALA A 365 -28.81 -3.25 10.61
CA ALA A 365 -29.88 -2.92 9.67
C ALA A 365 -29.84 -3.80 8.41
N LEU A 366 -28.68 -4.26 7.97
CA LEU A 366 -28.54 -5.19 6.84
C LEU A 366 -29.09 -6.58 7.16
N LEU A 367 -29.02 -7.00 8.44
CA LEU A 367 -29.40 -8.33 8.90
C LEU A 367 -30.89 -8.43 9.34
N ARG A 368 -31.67 -7.37 9.06
CA ARG A 368 -33.11 -7.40 9.39
C ARG A 368 -33.89 -8.23 8.38
N PRO A 369 -35.00 -8.88 8.81
CA PRO A 369 -35.90 -9.57 7.88
C PRO A 369 -36.34 -8.68 6.72
N GLY A 370 -36.35 -9.25 5.51
CA GLY A 370 -36.63 -8.53 4.26
C GLY A 370 -35.35 -7.98 3.56
N ARG A 371 -34.16 -8.16 4.16
CA ARG A 371 -32.87 -7.79 3.60
C ARG A 371 -31.99 -9.03 3.50
N PHE A 372 -30.85 -9.11 4.24
CA PHE A 372 -30.07 -10.35 4.34
C PHE A 372 -30.65 -11.20 5.49
N ASP A 373 -31.75 -11.82 5.23
CA ASP A 373 -32.50 -12.60 6.20
C ASP A 373 -32.04 -14.06 6.29
N ARG A 374 -31.25 -14.54 5.33
CA ARG A 374 -30.57 -15.83 5.39
C ARG A 374 -29.06 -15.63 5.43
N GLN A 375 -28.40 -16.31 6.36
CA GLN A 375 -26.94 -16.33 6.48
C GLN A 375 -26.48 -17.76 6.24
N VAL A 376 -25.56 -17.94 5.28
CA VAL A 376 -24.92 -19.21 4.97
C VAL A 376 -23.44 -19.09 5.36
N TYR A 377 -23.00 -19.94 6.29
CA TYR A 377 -21.62 -19.94 6.76
C TYR A 377 -20.78 -20.89 5.94
N VAL A 378 -19.85 -20.33 5.15
CA VAL A 378 -18.92 -21.09 4.30
C VAL A 378 -17.60 -21.25 5.05
N GLY A 379 -17.44 -22.38 5.73
CA GLY A 379 -16.31 -22.70 6.59
C GLY A 379 -15.04 -23.09 5.84
N LEU A 380 -14.02 -23.47 6.60
CA LEU A 380 -12.87 -24.18 6.03
C LEU A 380 -13.28 -25.62 5.72
N PRO A 381 -12.85 -26.19 4.57
CA PRO A 381 -13.23 -27.54 4.18
C PRO A 381 -12.60 -28.60 5.11
N ASP A 382 -13.34 -29.64 5.41
CA ASP A 382 -12.86 -30.84 6.08
C ASP A 382 -11.94 -31.67 5.17
N VAL A 383 -11.40 -32.79 5.67
CA VAL A 383 -10.49 -33.66 4.87
C VAL A 383 -11.16 -34.14 3.57
N LYS A 384 -12.45 -34.46 3.61
CA LYS A 384 -13.19 -34.93 2.43
C LYS A 384 -13.36 -33.77 1.43
N GLY A 385 -13.78 -32.63 1.90
CA GLY A 385 -13.92 -31.42 1.09
C GLY A 385 -12.60 -31.00 0.45
N ARG A 386 -11.49 -31.02 1.20
CA ARG A 386 -10.16 -30.72 0.65
C ARG A 386 -9.74 -31.73 -0.44
N GLU A 387 -10.03 -33.02 -0.26
CA GLU A 387 -9.76 -34.01 -1.29
C GLU A 387 -10.57 -33.76 -2.56
N GLU A 388 -11.85 -33.38 -2.42
CA GLU A 388 -12.72 -33.06 -3.56
C GLU A 388 -12.25 -31.78 -4.28
N ILE A 389 -11.88 -30.74 -3.53
CA ILE A 389 -11.31 -29.50 -4.08
C ILE A 389 -10.01 -29.80 -4.85
N LEU A 390 -9.12 -30.61 -4.28
CA LEU A 390 -7.89 -31.02 -4.95
C LEU A 390 -8.18 -31.78 -6.25
N LYS A 391 -9.20 -32.65 -6.29
CA LYS A 391 -9.63 -33.33 -7.53
C LYS A 391 -10.06 -32.34 -8.61
N VAL A 392 -10.76 -31.29 -8.25
CA VAL A 392 -11.16 -30.23 -9.21
C VAL A 392 -9.94 -29.51 -9.77
N HIS A 393 -9.01 -29.06 -8.91
CA HIS A 393 -7.83 -28.28 -9.33
C HIS A 393 -6.76 -29.10 -10.04
N THR A 394 -6.75 -30.42 -9.85
CA THR A 394 -5.82 -31.37 -10.52
C THR A 394 -6.37 -31.93 -11.82
N LYS A 395 -7.66 -31.78 -12.13
CA LYS A 395 -8.33 -32.38 -13.31
C LYS A 395 -7.62 -32.09 -14.65
N LYS A 396 -6.94 -30.94 -14.77
CA LYS A 396 -6.23 -30.52 -15.99
C LYS A 396 -4.71 -30.62 -15.87
N LYS A 397 -4.18 -31.20 -14.79
CA LYS A 397 -2.75 -31.27 -14.52
C LYS A 397 -2.30 -32.76 -14.53
N PRO A 398 -1.17 -33.09 -15.17
CA PRO A 398 -0.65 -34.46 -15.16
C PRO A 398 -0.08 -34.77 -13.78
N LEU A 399 -0.65 -35.76 -13.10
CA LEU A 399 -0.15 -36.28 -11.83
C LEU A 399 0.62 -37.58 -12.06
N ALA A 400 1.68 -37.78 -11.30
CA ALA A 400 2.41 -39.05 -11.27
C ALA A 400 1.63 -40.10 -10.43
N PRO A 401 1.87 -41.39 -10.63
CA PRO A 401 1.13 -42.46 -9.94
C PRO A 401 1.33 -42.54 -8.42
N ASP A 402 2.38 -41.90 -7.91
CA ASP A 402 2.71 -41.81 -6.48
C ASP A 402 1.85 -40.78 -5.72
N VAL A 403 1.11 -39.91 -6.44
CA VAL A 403 0.34 -38.84 -5.84
C VAL A 403 -0.97 -39.34 -5.25
N SER A 404 -1.13 -39.16 -3.94
CA SER A 404 -2.36 -39.47 -3.21
C SER A 404 -3.04 -38.15 -2.75
N LEU A 405 -4.14 -37.78 -3.40
CA LEU A 405 -4.88 -36.55 -3.03
C LEU A 405 -5.44 -36.62 -1.61
N ARG A 406 -5.79 -37.80 -1.12
CA ARG A 406 -6.26 -38.01 0.24
C ARG A 406 -5.17 -37.71 1.28
N VAL A 407 -3.94 -38.15 1.02
CA VAL A 407 -2.80 -37.84 1.91
C VAL A 407 -2.52 -36.33 1.92
N ILE A 408 -2.60 -35.68 0.76
CA ILE A 408 -2.43 -34.23 0.65
C ILE A 408 -3.53 -33.52 1.43
N ALA A 409 -4.79 -33.93 1.29
CA ALA A 409 -5.92 -33.37 2.02
C ALA A 409 -5.78 -33.51 3.54
N GLN A 410 -5.22 -34.61 4.02
CA GLN A 410 -4.91 -34.81 5.45
C GLN A 410 -3.81 -33.85 5.92
N ARG A 411 -2.77 -33.63 5.10
CA ARG A 411 -1.61 -32.78 5.40
C ARG A 411 -1.86 -31.29 5.27
N THR A 412 -2.98 -30.90 4.65
CA THR A 412 -3.35 -29.49 4.43
C THR A 412 -4.49 -29.04 5.36
N ALA A 413 -4.46 -29.50 6.62
CA ALA A 413 -5.41 -29.02 7.63
C ALA A 413 -5.39 -27.49 7.73
N GLY A 414 -6.56 -26.86 7.77
CA GLY A 414 -6.70 -25.41 7.82
C GLY A 414 -6.56 -24.67 6.48
N PHE A 415 -6.28 -25.37 5.37
CA PHE A 415 -6.24 -24.72 4.05
C PHE A 415 -7.65 -24.45 3.53
N ALA A 416 -7.84 -23.25 3.01
CA ALA A 416 -9.00 -22.87 2.22
C ALA A 416 -8.90 -23.40 0.78
N GLY A 417 -9.99 -23.33 0.03
CA GLY A 417 -10.00 -23.75 -1.37
C GLY A 417 -8.96 -23.01 -2.24
N ALA A 418 -8.76 -21.73 -2.00
CA ALA A 418 -7.75 -20.92 -2.70
C ALA A 418 -6.31 -21.34 -2.37
N ASP A 419 -6.05 -21.78 -1.12
CA ASP A 419 -4.73 -22.28 -0.72
C ASP A 419 -4.42 -23.59 -1.41
N LEU A 420 -5.41 -24.48 -1.54
CA LEU A 420 -5.29 -25.73 -2.27
C LEU A 420 -5.08 -25.53 -3.77
N GLU A 421 -5.74 -24.55 -4.38
CA GLU A 421 -5.49 -24.15 -5.77
C GLU A 421 -4.05 -23.68 -5.96
N ASN A 422 -3.61 -22.78 -5.08
CA ASN A 422 -2.24 -22.25 -5.07
C ASN A 422 -1.21 -23.35 -4.86
N LEU A 423 -1.45 -24.27 -3.92
CA LEU A 423 -0.60 -25.44 -3.67
C LEU A 423 -0.39 -26.25 -4.95
N VAL A 424 -1.46 -26.63 -5.63
CA VAL A 424 -1.40 -27.45 -6.85
C VAL A 424 -0.76 -26.68 -8.01
N ASN A 425 -0.90 -25.35 -8.04
CA ASN A 425 -0.23 -24.48 -9.00
C ASN A 425 1.27 -24.40 -8.74
N GLU A 426 1.68 -24.20 -7.49
CA GLU A 426 3.09 -24.16 -7.09
C GLU A 426 3.79 -25.49 -7.33
N ALA A 427 3.11 -26.62 -7.07
CA ALA A 427 3.63 -27.94 -7.39
C ALA A 427 3.86 -28.13 -8.90
N ALA A 428 2.95 -27.62 -9.73
CA ALA A 428 3.12 -27.67 -11.18
C ALA A 428 4.31 -26.80 -11.64
N LEU A 429 4.52 -25.62 -11.03
CA LEU A 429 5.67 -24.76 -11.31
C LEU A 429 6.99 -25.42 -10.89
N LEU A 430 7.02 -26.12 -9.75
CA LEU A 430 8.19 -26.88 -9.28
C LEU A 430 8.52 -28.04 -10.22
N ALA A 431 7.52 -28.85 -10.62
CA ALA A 431 7.70 -29.92 -11.57
C ALA A 431 8.24 -29.43 -12.93
N ALA A 432 7.70 -28.30 -13.42
CA ALA A 432 8.17 -27.67 -14.67
C ALA A 432 9.63 -27.18 -14.55
N ARG A 433 10.01 -26.56 -13.41
CA ARG A 433 11.38 -26.12 -13.14
C ARG A 433 12.38 -27.29 -13.11
N ARG A 434 11.93 -28.47 -12.62
CA ARG A 434 12.70 -29.70 -12.60
C ARG A 434 12.65 -30.48 -13.91
N ASN A 435 12.04 -29.92 -14.97
CA ASN A 435 11.81 -30.57 -16.26
C ASN A 435 11.08 -31.94 -16.16
N ARG A 436 10.22 -32.10 -15.15
CA ARG A 436 9.37 -33.31 -15.00
C ARG A 436 8.15 -33.19 -15.92
N LYS A 437 7.65 -34.32 -16.40
CA LYS A 437 6.45 -34.40 -17.26
C LYS A 437 5.14 -34.52 -16.48
N ALA A 438 5.23 -34.86 -15.21
CA ALA A 438 4.11 -34.99 -14.28
C ALA A 438 4.52 -34.49 -12.90
N ILE A 439 3.52 -34.06 -12.15
CA ILE A 439 3.67 -33.56 -10.77
C ILE A 439 3.81 -34.81 -9.87
N THR A 440 4.89 -34.91 -9.10
CA THR A 440 5.14 -35.97 -8.14
C THR A 440 4.67 -35.59 -6.74
N MET A 441 4.58 -36.56 -5.84
CA MET A 441 4.26 -36.34 -4.44
C MET A 441 5.29 -35.39 -3.79
N GLU A 442 6.58 -35.57 -4.11
CA GLU A 442 7.67 -34.70 -3.66
C GLU A 442 7.47 -33.22 -4.06
N ASP A 443 7.02 -32.96 -5.31
CA ASP A 443 6.76 -31.60 -5.77
C ASP A 443 5.60 -30.96 -4.98
N ILE A 444 4.59 -31.73 -4.61
CA ILE A 444 3.45 -31.27 -3.83
C ILE A 444 3.84 -31.00 -2.38
N GLU A 445 4.65 -31.87 -1.78
CA GLU A 445 5.15 -31.68 -0.41
C GLU A 445 6.00 -30.41 -0.33
N GLU A 446 6.93 -30.20 -1.27
CA GLU A 446 7.73 -28.97 -1.30
C GLU A 446 6.88 -27.74 -1.58
N ALA A 447 5.87 -27.84 -2.45
CA ALA A 447 4.92 -26.75 -2.70
C ALA A 447 4.10 -26.41 -1.45
N SER A 448 3.65 -27.43 -0.70
CA SER A 448 2.93 -27.24 0.56
C SER A 448 3.77 -26.45 1.56
N MET A 449 5.03 -26.85 1.71
CA MET A 449 5.98 -26.15 2.57
C MET A 449 6.25 -24.71 2.11
N LYS A 450 6.34 -24.50 0.79
CA LYS A 450 6.52 -23.16 0.22
C LYS A 450 5.30 -22.25 0.49
N VAL A 451 4.09 -22.79 0.42
CA VAL A 451 2.86 -22.04 0.71
C VAL A 451 2.76 -21.69 2.19
N MET A 452 3.10 -22.62 3.10
CA MET A 452 3.02 -22.42 4.56
C MET A 452 4.15 -21.56 5.12
N ALA A 453 5.41 -21.88 4.78
CA ALA A 453 6.60 -21.30 5.41
C ALA A 453 7.42 -20.39 4.48
N GLY A 454 7.03 -20.30 3.21
CA GLY A 454 7.76 -19.52 2.20
C GLY A 454 8.91 -20.30 1.52
N PRO A 455 9.62 -19.66 0.57
CA PRO A 455 10.69 -20.29 -0.19
C PRO A 455 11.94 -20.55 0.67
N GLU A 456 12.69 -21.63 0.35
CA GLU A 456 13.99 -21.91 0.95
C GLU A 456 15.03 -20.82 0.60
N LYS A 457 15.81 -20.40 1.59
CA LYS A 457 16.91 -19.45 1.43
C LYS A 457 18.25 -20.17 1.28
N LYS A 458 18.46 -20.86 0.15
CA LYS A 458 19.69 -21.62 -0.11
C LYS A 458 20.98 -20.78 -0.22
N SER A 459 20.85 -19.47 -0.44
CA SER A 459 21.98 -18.56 -0.57
C SER A 459 22.47 -17.98 0.76
N ARG A 460 21.75 -18.20 1.87
CA ARG A 460 22.16 -17.72 3.19
C ARG A 460 23.32 -18.58 3.70
N VAL A 461 24.44 -17.96 3.96
CA VAL A 461 25.56 -18.60 4.66
C VAL A 461 25.20 -18.64 6.15
N VAL A 462 25.01 -19.84 6.67
CA VAL A 462 24.73 -20.11 8.09
C VAL A 462 26.05 -20.50 8.76
N THR A 463 26.41 -19.83 9.86
CA THR A 463 27.61 -20.20 10.60
C THR A 463 27.44 -21.53 11.33
N PRO A 464 28.51 -22.28 11.65
CA PRO A 464 28.39 -23.52 12.41
C PRO A 464 27.72 -23.33 13.77
N GLU A 465 27.95 -22.18 14.41
CA GLU A 465 27.33 -21.81 15.68
C GLU A 465 25.81 -21.61 15.50
N GLU A 466 25.41 -20.83 14.49
CA GLU A 466 23.96 -20.65 14.16
C GLU A 466 23.30 -21.98 13.80
N LYS A 467 24.00 -22.83 13.03
CA LYS A 467 23.51 -24.18 12.68
C LYS A 467 23.28 -25.03 13.91
N LYS A 468 24.23 -25.01 14.85
CA LYS A 468 24.13 -25.72 16.12
C LYS A 468 22.96 -25.18 16.96
N LEU A 469 22.84 -23.85 17.11
CA LEU A 469 21.78 -23.20 17.85
C LEU A 469 20.41 -23.61 17.28
N THR A 470 20.21 -23.46 15.97
CA THR A 470 18.93 -23.83 15.32
C THR A 470 18.64 -25.33 15.47
N ALA A 471 19.65 -26.20 15.36
CA ALA A 471 19.47 -27.65 15.50
C ALA A 471 18.97 -28.04 16.91
N TYR A 472 19.53 -27.43 17.95
CA TYR A 472 19.06 -27.68 19.33
C TYR A 472 17.69 -27.05 19.60
N HIS A 473 17.42 -25.86 19.03
CA HIS A 473 16.14 -25.21 19.12
C HIS A 473 15.01 -26.06 18.54
N GLU A 474 15.16 -26.49 17.28
CA GLU A 474 14.16 -27.33 16.60
C GLU A 474 14.05 -28.73 17.25
N ALA A 475 15.19 -29.31 17.66
CA ALA A 475 15.16 -30.56 18.40
C ALA A 475 14.42 -30.41 19.74
N GLY A 476 14.53 -29.27 20.41
CA GLY A 476 13.81 -28.97 21.66
C GLY A 476 12.30 -29.00 21.46
N HIS A 477 11.78 -28.33 20.42
CA HIS A 477 10.37 -28.39 20.06
C HIS A 477 9.91 -29.84 19.79
N ALA A 478 10.68 -30.55 18.97
CA ALA A 478 10.32 -31.89 18.55
C ALA A 478 10.30 -32.89 19.69
N VAL A 479 11.30 -32.88 20.60
CA VAL A 479 11.37 -33.76 21.76
C VAL A 479 10.28 -33.41 22.77
N ALA A 480 10.07 -32.11 23.07
CA ALA A 480 9.00 -31.68 23.96
C ALA A 480 7.62 -32.15 23.46
N GLY A 481 7.31 -31.89 22.15
CA GLY A 481 6.06 -32.29 21.54
C GLY A 481 5.87 -33.83 21.47
N PHE A 482 6.95 -34.59 21.24
CA PHE A 482 6.89 -36.04 21.17
C PHE A 482 6.46 -36.69 22.48
N TYR A 483 6.87 -36.16 23.63
CA TYR A 483 6.51 -36.65 24.95
C TYR A 483 5.20 -36.09 25.52
N CYS A 484 4.59 -35.12 24.84
CA CYS A 484 3.25 -34.66 25.10
C CYS A 484 2.21 -35.68 24.64
N LYS A 485 1.20 -35.96 25.46
CA LYS A 485 0.24 -37.07 25.24
C LYS A 485 -0.75 -36.77 24.11
N HIS A 486 -1.18 -35.52 24.00
CA HIS A 486 -2.24 -35.08 23.09
C HIS A 486 -1.72 -34.23 21.93
N HIS A 487 -0.43 -33.88 21.97
CA HIS A 487 0.18 -33.06 20.96
C HIS A 487 0.27 -33.81 19.61
N PRO A 488 0.07 -33.13 18.46
CA PRO A 488 0.21 -33.76 17.13
C PRO A 488 1.60 -34.34 16.90
N ARG A 489 1.69 -35.36 16.04
CA ARG A 489 2.98 -36.01 15.73
C ARG A 489 3.86 -35.08 14.89
N VAL A 490 5.17 -35.19 15.15
CA VAL A 490 6.19 -34.54 14.35
C VAL A 490 6.21 -35.17 12.95
N HIS A 491 6.01 -34.35 11.94
CA HIS A 491 6.02 -34.77 10.54
C HIS A 491 7.36 -34.50 9.86
N GLU A 492 7.91 -33.32 10.11
CA GLU A 492 9.16 -32.87 9.50
C GLU A 492 9.87 -31.88 10.44
N ILE A 493 11.19 -31.99 10.49
CA ILE A 493 12.05 -31.02 11.19
C ILE A 493 13.12 -30.57 10.21
N THR A 494 13.37 -29.28 10.13
CA THR A 494 14.44 -28.75 9.29
C THR A 494 15.10 -27.52 9.91
N ILE A 495 16.40 -27.43 9.68
CA ILE A 495 17.21 -26.27 10.04
C ILE A 495 17.59 -25.43 8.82
N ILE A 496 16.99 -25.71 7.66
CA ILE A 496 17.16 -24.93 6.44
C ILE A 496 16.28 -23.68 6.56
N PRO A 497 16.84 -22.46 6.50
CA PRO A 497 16.06 -21.25 6.65
C PRO A 497 14.99 -21.08 5.57
N ARG A 498 13.74 -20.75 6.00
CA ARG A 498 12.63 -20.42 5.11
C ARG A 498 11.96 -19.12 5.53
N GLY A 499 11.63 -18.25 4.59
CA GLY A 499 10.98 -16.98 4.91
C GLY A 499 11.76 -16.17 5.95
N GLN A 500 11.19 -15.97 7.15
CA GLN A 500 11.84 -15.32 8.28
C GLN A 500 12.35 -16.31 9.34
N ALA A 501 11.97 -17.59 9.24
CA ALA A 501 12.37 -18.64 10.17
C ALA A 501 13.77 -19.16 9.88
N GLY A 502 14.54 -19.44 10.94
CA GLY A 502 15.86 -20.08 10.86
C GLY A 502 15.75 -21.59 10.63
N GLY A 503 14.72 -22.22 11.17
CA GLY A 503 14.31 -23.60 11.00
C GLY A 503 12.82 -23.71 11.28
N TYR A 504 12.26 -24.90 11.28
CA TYR A 504 10.92 -25.19 11.78
C TYR A 504 10.71 -26.65 12.11
N THR A 505 9.84 -26.92 13.07
CA THR A 505 9.32 -28.22 13.41
C THR A 505 7.84 -28.26 13.03
N MET A 506 7.49 -29.16 12.11
CA MET A 506 6.13 -29.29 11.59
C MET A 506 5.40 -30.44 12.28
N TYR A 507 4.22 -30.13 12.77
CA TYR A 507 3.31 -31.12 13.36
C TYR A 507 2.10 -31.32 12.47
N LEU A 508 1.62 -32.56 12.35
CA LEU A 508 0.42 -32.89 11.60
C LEU A 508 -0.63 -33.51 12.50
N PRO A 509 -1.82 -32.92 12.60
CA PRO A 509 -2.93 -33.52 13.30
C PRO A 509 -3.42 -34.77 12.52
N GLU A 510 -3.65 -35.88 13.21
CA GLU A 510 -4.18 -37.09 12.60
C GLU A 510 -5.62 -36.93 12.09
N LYS A 511 -6.37 -36.01 12.68
CA LYS A 511 -7.79 -35.71 12.38
C LYS A 511 -8.06 -34.23 12.53
N ASP A 512 -9.00 -33.71 11.74
CA ASP A 512 -9.54 -32.37 11.98
C ASP A 512 -10.29 -32.38 13.31
N ARG A 513 -9.92 -31.46 14.22
CA ARG A 513 -10.50 -31.37 15.56
C ARG A 513 -11.48 -30.20 15.63
N SER A 514 -12.70 -30.48 16.05
CA SER A 514 -13.70 -29.44 16.30
C SER A 514 -13.56 -28.79 17.68
N TYR A 515 -12.92 -29.48 18.63
CA TYR A 515 -12.72 -28.99 20.00
C TYR A 515 -11.28 -29.22 20.45
N VAL A 516 -10.76 -28.30 21.24
CA VAL A 516 -9.43 -28.38 21.87
C VAL A 516 -9.63 -28.36 23.39
N THR A 517 -9.00 -29.26 24.10
CA THR A 517 -9.09 -29.36 25.55
C THR A 517 -8.08 -28.46 26.27
N LYS A 518 -8.28 -28.18 27.58
CA LYS A 518 -7.32 -27.45 28.43
C LYS A 518 -5.94 -28.10 28.38
N GLY A 519 -5.89 -29.44 28.44
CA GLY A 519 -4.63 -30.21 28.42
C GLY A 519 -3.89 -30.08 27.10
N GLU A 520 -4.62 -30.13 25.96
CA GLU A 520 -4.03 -29.95 24.63
C GLU A 520 -3.43 -28.55 24.48
N MET A 521 -4.15 -27.50 24.90
CA MET A 521 -3.63 -26.11 24.84
C MET A 521 -2.38 -25.94 25.76
N PHE A 522 -2.38 -26.60 26.89
CA PHE A 522 -1.19 -26.59 27.80
C PHE A 522 0.01 -27.31 27.15
N GLU A 523 -0.21 -28.46 26.52
CA GLU A 523 0.83 -29.21 25.80
C GLU A 523 1.35 -28.43 24.57
N ASP A 524 0.51 -27.64 23.90
CA ASP A 524 0.93 -26.72 22.83
C ASP A 524 1.86 -25.61 23.35
N ILE A 525 1.61 -25.11 24.60
CA ILE A 525 2.53 -24.16 25.26
C ILE A 525 3.87 -24.86 25.59
N VAL A 526 3.83 -26.08 26.15
CA VAL A 526 5.03 -26.86 26.47
C VAL A 526 5.90 -27.07 25.24
N SER A 527 5.28 -27.49 24.13
CA SER A 527 5.98 -27.71 22.86
C SER A 527 6.55 -26.39 22.29
N SER A 528 5.79 -25.28 22.35
CA SER A 528 6.24 -23.96 21.90
C SER A 528 7.45 -23.45 22.69
N LEU A 529 7.57 -23.79 23.97
CA LEU A 529 8.72 -23.42 24.81
C LEU A 529 9.95 -24.28 24.59
N GLY A 530 9.81 -25.42 23.88
CA GLY A 530 10.85 -26.42 23.67
C GLY A 530 12.16 -25.89 23.16
N GLY A 531 12.14 -25.03 22.13
CA GLY A 531 13.33 -24.44 21.56
C GLY A 531 14.12 -23.60 22.54
N ARG A 532 13.45 -22.70 23.25
CA ARG A 532 14.08 -21.84 24.25
C ARG A 532 14.67 -22.61 25.42
N VAL A 533 13.94 -23.63 25.91
CA VAL A 533 14.42 -24.47 27.01
C VAL A 533 15.64 -25.29 26.59
N ALA A 534 15.66 -25.81 25.36
CA ALA A 534 16.80 -26.53 24.82
C ALA A 534 18.04 -25.63 24.67
N GLU A 535 17.86 -24.38 24.19
CA GLU A 535 18.95 -23.38 24.16
C GLU A 535 19.55 -23.19 25.54
N GLN A 536 18.72 -22.93 26.55
CA GLN A 536 19.18 -22.69 27.92
C GLN A 536 19.89 -23.90 28.55
N LEU A 537 19.40 -25.12 28.31
CA LEU A 537 19.98 -26.33 28.86
C LEU A 537 21.34 -26.68 28.25
N ILE A 538 21.55 -26.40 26.96
CA ILE A 538 22.72 -26.89 26.22
C ILE A 538 23.74 -25.81 25.92
N LEU A 539 23.26 -24.59 25.62
CA LEU A 539 24.13 -23.46 25.20
C LEU A 539 24.44 -22.51 26.36
N GLU A 540 23.80 -22.70 27.51
CA GLU A 540 23.90 -21.86 28.73
C GLU A 540 23.54 -20.37 28.44
N ASP A 541 22.98 -20.10 27.25
CA ASP A 541 22.55 -18.77 26.80
C ASP A 541 21.25 -18.92 26.01
N ILE A 542 20.57 -17.79 25.76
CA ILE A 542 19.28 -17.74 25.10
C ILE A 542 19.33 -16.75 23.96
N SER A 543 18.73 -17.12 22.82
CA SER A 543 18.69 -16.28 21.64
C SER A 543 17.36 -15.52 21.47
N THR A 544 17.36 -14.56 20.57
CA THR A 544 16.13 -13.86 20.14
C THR A 544 15.28 -14.72 19.21
N GLY A 545 15.76 -15.90 18.79
CA GLY A 545 15.07 -16.80 17.87
C GLY A 545 13.70 -17.25 18.39
N ALA A 546 13.63 -17.49 19.71
CA ALA A 546 12.40 -17.92 20.38
C ALA A 546 11.32 -16.83 20.57
N SER A 547 11.47 -15.65 19.98
CA SER A 547 10.52 -14.54 20.18
C SER A 547 9.10 -14.87 19.70
N ASN A 548 8.96 -15.54 18.56
CA ASN A 548 7.67 -15.95 18.03
C ASN A 548 7.01 -17.05 18.86
N ASP A 549 7.81 -18.00 19.37
CA ASP A 549 7.32 -19.11 20.20
C ASP A 549 6.80 -18.60 21.55
N LEU A 550 7.52 -17.64 22.15
CA LEU A 550 7.07 -16.95 23.36
C LEU A 550 5.77 -16.18 23.13
N GLN A 551 5.63 -15.52 21.98
CA GLN A 551 4.40 -14.81 21.62
C GLN A 551 3.24 -15.78 21.44
N GLN A 552 3.46 -16.91 20.78
CA GLN A 552 2.47 -17.96 20.58
C GLN A 552 2.05 -18.56 21.93
N ALA A 553 2.99 -18.97 22.77
CA ALA A 553 2.73 -19.49 24.11
C ALA A 553 1.89 -18.49 24.95
N THR A 554 2.28 -17.20 24.93
CA THR A 554 1.55 -16.14 25.64
C THR A 554 0.13 -15.97 25.11
N ASN A 555 -0.07 -16.01 23.79
CA ASN A 555 -1.39 -15.90 23.18
C ASN A 555 -2.28 -17.09 23.53
N ILE A 556 -1.74 -18.32 23.55
CA ILE A 556 -2.48 -19.52 23.96
C ILE A 556 -2.89 -19.42 25.43
N ALA A 557 -1.96 -19.08 26.34
CA ALA A 557 -2.24 -18.90 27.75
C ALA A 557 -3.32 -17.82 27.99
N ARG A 558 -3.24 -16.70 27.28
CA ARG A 558 -4.25 -15.65 27.34
C ARG A 558 -5.62 -16.14 26.88
N GLN A 559 -5.71 -16.89 25.79
CA GLN A 559 -6.97 -17.44 25.28
C GLN A 559 -7.57 -18.46 26.26
N MET A 560 -6.74 -19.29 26.88
CA MET A 560 -7.19 -20.24 27.91
C MET A 560 -7.94 -19.53 29.04
N ILE A 561 -7.43 -18.38 29.48
CA ILE A 561 -8.00 -17.61 30.57
C ILE A 561 -9.20 -16.77 30.09
N THR A 562 -8.97 -15.92 29.07
CA THR A 562 -9.93 -14.85 28.75
C THR A 562 -11.07 -15.31 27.83
N LYS A 563 -10.80 -16.26 26.93
CA LYS A 563 -11.76 -16.73 25.92
C LYS A 563 -12.50 -18.00 26.32
N TYR A 564 -11.75 -18.95 26.90
CA TYR A 564 -12.27 -20.29 27.20
C TYR A 564 -12.61 -20.51 28.68
N GLY A 565 -12.21 -19.58 29.56
CA GLY A 565 -12.50 -19.67 31.00
C GLY A 565 -11.88 -20.92 31.65
N PHE A 566 -10.66 -21.32 31.27
CA PHE A 566 -9.98 -22.52 31.77
C PHE A 566 -9.20 -22.26 33.07
N SER A 567 -9.26 -21.04 33.62
CA SER A 567 -8.65 -20.72 34.90
C SER A 567 -9.56 -21.17 36.04
N GLU A 568 -8.97 -21.82 37.07
CA GLU A 568 -9.68 -22.18 38.28
C GLU A 568 -9.89 -20.96 39.22
N ARG A 569 -8.97 -20.01 39.20
CA ARG A 569 -8.98 -18.79 40.03
C ARG A 569 -10.02 -17.78 39.54
N LEU A 570 -10.07 -17.57 38.25
CA LEU A 570 -10.98 -16.61 37.62
C LEU A 570 -12.33 -17.20 37.24
N GLY A 571 -12.44 -18.54 37.30
CA GLY A 571 -13.66 -19.29 36.99
C GLY A 571 -14.01 -19.32 35.47
N PRO A 572 -15.14 -19.94 35.11
CA PRO A 572 -15.57 -20.09 33.73
C PRO A 572 -16.26 -18.80 33.21
N VAL A 573 -15.49 -17.71 33.17
CA VAL A 573 -15.93 -16.38 32.75
C VAL A 573 -15.13 -15.94 31.54
N VAL A 574 -15.81 -15.31 30.56
CA VAL A 574 -15.16 -14.71 29.41
C VAL A 574 -14.81 -13.26 29.74
N TYR A 575 -13.53 -12.92 29.66
CA TYR A 575 -12.99 -11.60 29.90
C TYR A 575 -12.60 -10.93 28.58
N GLY A 576 -13.09 -9.72 28.36
CA GLY A 576 -12.87 -8.95 27.15
C GLY A 576 -14.13 -8.78 26.32
N THR A 577 -14.21 -7.69 25.61
CA THR A 577 -15.24 -7.48 24.60
C THR A 577 -14.87 -8.29 23.36
N SER A 578 -15.83 -8.92 22.72
CA SER A 578 -15.71 -9.73 21.50
C SER A 578 -15.30 -8.92 20.25
N GLN A 579 -14.65 -7.78 20.43
CA GLN A 579 -14.20 -6.91 19.35
C GLN A 579 -12.69 -6.71 19.46
N GLU A 580 -11.95 -7.61 18.84
CA GLU A 580 -10.60 -7.32 18.35
C GLU A 580 -10.69 -6.32 17.18
N GLU A 581 -11.09 -5.08 17.47
CA GLU A 581 -10.89 -3.97 16.55
C GLU A 581 -9.49 -3.38 16.75
N THR A 582 -8.49 -4.08 16.29
CA THR A 582 -7.19 -3.46 15.99
C THR A 582 -7.36 -2.55 14.77
N PHE A 583 -7.83 -1.33 15.00
CA PHE A 583 -7.76 -0.29 13.99
C PHE A 583 -6.62 0.68 14.36
N LEU A 584 -5.58 0.67 13.52
CA LEU A 584 -4.50 1.65 13.53
C LEU A 584 -5.08 3.08 13.67
N GLY A 585 -4.95 3.69 14.85
CA GLY A 585 -5.17 5.11 15.02
C GLY A 585 -6.13 5.57 16.12
N ARG A 586 -6.71 4.67 16.97
CA ARG A 586 -7.55 5.09 18.10
C ARG A 586 -7.25 4.30 19.38
N ASP A 587 -6.15 4.66 19.99
CA ASP A 587 -5.79 4.24 21.36
C ASP A 587 -6.36 5.22 22.41
N PHE A 588 -7.60 5.67 22.25
CA PHE A 588 -8.25 6.51 23.26
C PHE A 588 -9.57 5.89 23.73
N GLY A 589 -9.49 5.07 24.80
CA GLY A 589 -10.61 4.91 25.72
C GLY A 589 -11.54 3.73 25.52
N GLN A 590 -11.12 2.60 24.92
CA GLN A 590 -11.87 1.33 25.14
C GLN A 590 -11.38 0.71 26.45
N GLY A 591 -12.21 0.80 27.49
CA GLY A 591 -11.98 0.11 28.75
C GLY A 591 -11.85 -1.40 28.49
N LYS A 592 -10.92 -2.06 29.16
CA LYS A 592 -10.62 -3.50 29.08
C LYS A 592 -11.84 -4.40 29.34
N GLY A 593 -13.02 -3.85 29.60
CA GLY A 593 -14.25 -4.60 29.95
C GLY A 593 -14.19 -5.29 31.32
N TYR A 594 -13.08 -5.15 32.05
CA TYR A 594 -12.85 -5.69 33.39
C TYR A 594 -11.97 -4.76 34.22
N SER A 595 -12.01 -4.93 35.54
CA SER A 595 -11.28 -4.08 36.50
C SER A 595 -9.77 -4.27 36.41
N GLU A 596 -8.99 -3.29 36.91
CA GLU A 596 -7.53 -3.40 36.98
C GLU A 596 -7.08 -4.55 37.93
N THR A 597 -7.89 -4.87 38.94
CA THR A 597 -7.68 -6.06 39.79
C THR A 597 -7.79 -7.35 38.98
N THR A 598 -8.81 -7.50 38.19
CA THR A 598 -9.00 -8.65 37.29
C THR A 598 -7.90 -8.71 36.23
N ALA A 599 -7.43 -7.57 35.72
CA ALA A 599 -6.28 -7.53 34.81
C ALA A 599 -5.02 -8.09 35.47
N ALA A 600 -4.73 -7.67 36.70
CA ALA A 600 -3.57 -8.16 37.46
C ALA A 600 -3.69 -9.67 37.77
N GLU A 601 -4.91 -10.17 38.03
CA GLU A 601 -5.15 -11.60 38.23
C GLU A 601 -4.96 -12.39 36.91
N ILE A 602 -5.41 -11.89 35.77
CA ILE A 602 -5.18 -12.49 34.43
C ILE A 602 -3.68 -12.54 34.15
N ASP A 603 -2.94 -11.47 34.39
CA ASP A 603 -1.50 -11.41 34.18
C ASP A 603 -0.74 -12.37 35.10
N SER A 604 -1.19 -12.54 36.36
CA SER A 604 -0.63 -13.51 37.30
C SER A 604 -0.87 -14.95 36.84
N GLU A 605 -2.11 -15.28 36.51
CA GLU A 605 -2.50 -16.62 36.07
C GLU A 605 -1.81 -17.03 34.75
N MET A 606 -1.69 -16.07 33.82
CA MET A 606 -0.97 -16.29 32.56
C MET A 606 0.50 -16.61 32.82
N ARG A 607 1.14 -15.92 33.75
CA ARG A 607 2.52 -16.20 34.16
C ARG A 607 2.62 -17.58 34.81
N ASP A 608 1.71 -17.91 35.73
CA ASP A 608 1.68 -19.20 36.39
C ASP A 608 1.56 -20.37 35.38
N ILE A 609 0.70 -20.25 34.37
CA ILE A 609 0.55 -21.25 33.28
C ILE A 609 1.85 -21.39 32.48
N ILE A 610 2.48 -20.27 32.11
CA ILE A 610 3.72 -20.29 31.33
C ILE A 610 4.87 -20.89 32.16
N ASP A 611 4.99 -20.53 33.43
CA ASP A 611 6.04 -21.03 34.32
C ASP A 611 5.85 -22.54 34.55
N GLU A 612 4.62 -23.03 34.76
CA GLU A 612 4.33 -24.47 34.89
C GLU A 612 4.67 -25.23 33.60
N ALA A 613 4.33 -24.67 32.45
CA ALA A 613 4.65 -25.26 31.14
C ALA A 613 6.17 -25.28 30.91
N TYR A 614 6.85 -24.19 31.27
CA TYR A 614 8.32 -24.07 31.20
C TYR A 614 9.02 -25.14 32.06
N GLU A 615 8.63 -25.31 33.31
CA GLU A 615 9.20 -26.32 34.20
C GLU A 615 8.87 -27.76 33.70
N THR A 616 7.67 -27.97 33.18
CA THR A 616 7.30 -29.26 32.57
C THR A 616 8.17 -29.56 31.35
N CYS A 617 8.36 -28.59 30.46
CA CYS A 617 9.24 -28.71 29.30
C CYS A 617 10.70 -28.99 29.73
N ARG A 618 11.21 -28.22 30.70
CA ARG A 618 12.57 -28.37 31.23
C ARG A 618 12.80 -29.78 31.78
N ARG A 619 11.86 -30.28 32.59
CA ARG A 619 11.92 -31.65 33.14
C ARG A 619 11.93 -32.66 32.01
N THR A 620 11.03 -32.58 31.04
CA THR A 620 10.95 -33.51 29.91
C THR A 620 12.23 -33.53 29.10
N LEU A 621 12.80 -32.36 28.75
CA LEU A 621 14.04 -32.30 27.99
C LEU A 621 15.26 -32.77 28.78
N THR A 622 15.27 -32.59 30.13
CA THR A 622 16.34 -33.10 30.98
C THR A 622 16.28 -34.62 31.11
N GLU A 623 15.10 -35.21 31.30
CA GLU A 623 14.88 -36.66 31.34
C GLU A 623 15.28 -37.34 30.02
N HIS A 624 15.17 -36.63 28.88
CA HIS A 624 15.41 -37.15 27.54
C HIS A 624 16.57 -36.44 26.82
N ILE A 625 17.57 -36.02 27.58
CA ILE A 625 18.67 -35.21 27.06
C ILE A 625 19.51 -35.92 25.99
N ASP A 626 19.66 -37.25 26.14
CA ASP A 626 20.39 -38.07 25.15
C ASP A 626 19.68 -38.09 23.78
N GLN A 627 18.35 -38.09 23.77
CA GLN A 627 17.57 -38.04 22.54
C GLN A 627 17.64 -36.62 21.92
N LEU A 628 17.64 -35.57 22.75
CA LEU A 628 17.84 -34.21 22.31
C LEU A 628 19.20 -34.05 21.57
N HIS A 629 20.27 -34.60 22.18
CA HIS A 629 21.59 -34.60 21.54
C HIS A 629 21.64 -35.42 20.23
N ALA A 630 21.04 -36.59 20.24
CA ALA A 630 20.99 -37.45 19.05
C ALA A 630 20.24 -36.77 17.90
N LEU A 631 19.10 -36.14 18.21
CA LEU A 631 18.27 -35.44 17.22
C LEU A 631 18.96 -34.21 16.67
N ALA A 632 19.55 -33.38 17.55
CA ALA A 632 20.31 -32.20 17.13
C ALA A 632 21.51 -32.57 16.24
N LYS A 633 22.22 -33.65 16.59
CA LYS A 633 23.32 -34.17 15.77
C LYS A 633 22.84 -34.61 14.38
N ALA A 634 21.74 -35.39 14.33
CA ALA A 634 21.15 -35.82 13.07
C ALA A 634 20.71 -34.65 12.19
N LEU A 635 20.15 -33.57 12.82
CA LEU A 635 19.78 -32.33 12.12
C LEU A 635 21.02 -31.58 11.61
N MET A 636 22.10 -31.51 12.37
CA MET A 636 23.35 -30.89 11.89
C MET A 636 23.96 -31.64 10.69
N GLU A 637 23.82 -32.96 10.64
CA GLU A 637 24.32 -33.81 9.57
C GLU A 637 23.43 -33.77 8.32
N ARG A 638 22.11 -33.86 8.49
CA ARG A 638 21.15 -34.04 7.40
C ARG A 638 20.33 -32.82 7.04
N GLU A 639 20.36 -31.79 7.87
CA GLU A 639 19.63 -30.52 7.75
C GLU A 639 18.09 -30.64 7.74
N LYS A 640 17.56 -31.80 7.40
CA LYS A 640 16.14 -32.10 7.31
C LYS A 640 15.89 -33.54 7.68
N LEU A 641 14.90 -33.82 8.54
CA LEU A 641 14.44 -35.16 8.93
C LEU A 641 12.95 -35.27 8.67
N ASN A 642 12.54 -36.39 8.06
CA ASN A 642 11.13 -36.73 7.92
C ASN A 642 10.63 -37.53 9.14
N GLU A 643 9.33 -37.83 9.21
CA GLU A 643 8.68 -38.52 10.31
C GLU A 643 9.35 -39.89 10.62
N GLN A 644 9.72 -40.65 9.60
CA GLN A 644 10.33 -41.97 9.78
C GLN A 644 11.74 -41.86 10.35
N GLU A 645 12.54 -40.93 9.82
CA GLU A 645 13.89 -40.62 10.30
C GLU A 645 13.86 -40.11 11.73
N PHE A 646 12.92 -39.19 12.04
CA PHE A 646 12.70 -38.67 13.39
C PHE A 646 12.39 -39.81 14.37
N ASN A 647 11.40 -40.67 14.05
CA ASN A 647 11.01 -41.80 14.91
C ASN A 647 12.16 -42.79 15.09
N THR A 648 12.99 -43.00 14.07
CA THR A 648 14.17 -43.88 14.15
C THR A 648 15.19 -43.32 15.15
N VAL A 649 15.48 -42.02 15.09
CA VAL A 649 16.39 -41.32 16.03
C VAL A 649 15.84 -41.39 17.44
N MET A 650 14.54 -41.10 17.64
CA MET A 650 13.87 -41.16 18.94
C MET A 650 13.88 -42.54 19.56
N ALA A 651 13.86 -43.62 18.74
CA ALA A 651 13.99 -45.01 19.19
C ALA A 651 15.46 -45.43 19.44
N GLY A 652 16.44 -44.54 19.27
CA GLY A 652 17.88 -44.85 19.43
C GLY A 652 18.47 -45.63 18.24
N GLY A 653 17.80 -45.66 17.10
CA GLY A 653 18.27 -46.30 15.86
C GLY A 653 19.25 -45.44 15.06
N THR A 654 20.01 -46.08 14.17
CA THR A 654 20.88 -45.40 13.24
C THR A 654 20.14 -45.10 11.93
N LEU A 655 20.32 -43.89 11.41
CA LEU A 655 19.67 -43.50 10.15
C LEU A 655 20.32 -44.21 8.95
N PRO A 656 19.54 -44.76 8.01
CA PRO A 656 20.08 -45.35 6.79
C PRO A 656 20.71 -44.27 5.92
N PRO A 657 21.77 -44.57 5.13
CA PRO A 657 22.34 -43.64 4.18
C PRO A 657 21.28 -43.19 3.16
N ARG A 658 21.23 -41.93 2.79
CA ARG A 658 20.36 -41.45 1.70
C ARG A 658 20.97 -41.83 0.35
N ASP A 659 20.11 -42.10 -0.64
CA ASP A 659 20.52 -42.27 -2.05
C ASP A 659 21.18 -40.94 -2.51
N GLY A 660 22.50 -40.89 -2.55
CA GLY A 660 23.27 -39.68 -2.85
C GLY A 660 24.44 -39.43 -1.89
N ASP A 661 24.45 -40.01 -0.71
CA ASP A 661 25.61 -40.03 0.19
C ASP A 661 26.66 -41.05 -0.35
N GLU A 662 27.28 -40.72 -1.49
CA GLU A 662 28.52 -41.43 -1.89
C GLU A 662 29.56 -41.19 -0.81
N GLN A 663 29.90 -42.23 -0.06
CA GLN A 663 31.10 -42.24 0.78
C GLN A 663 32.28 -41.74 -0.04
N PRO A 664 33.09 -40.82 0.46
CA PRO A 664 34.37 -40.53 -0.19
C PRO A 664 35.14 -41.85 -0.25
N LYS A 665 35.31 -42.39 -1.47
CA LYS A 665 36.20 -43.52 -1.70
C LYS A 665 37.50 -43.20 -1.04
N ALA A 666 37.89 -44.01 -0.05
CA ALA A 666 39.21 -43.99 0.49
C ALA A 666 40.19 -44.19 -0.68
N GLU A 667 40.94 -43.18 -1.04
CA GLU A 667 42.09 -43.31 -1.95
C GLU A 667 43.07 -44.31 -1.33
N PRO A 668 43.50 -45.33 -2.06
CA PRO A 668 44.53 -46.19 -1.57
C PRO A 668 45.82 -45.41 -1.41
N ALA A 669 46.41 -45.48 -0.21
CA ALA A 669 47.68 -44.87 0.12
C ALA A 669 48.77 -45.28 -0.91
N ALA A 670 49.27 -44.27 -1.66
CA ALA A 670 50.50 -44.43 -2.47
C ALA A 670 51.72 -44.36 -1.55
N PRO A 671 52.79 -45.11 -1.86
CA PRO A 671 53.94 -45.25 -0.98
C PRO A 671 54.79 -44.00 -0.93
N VAL A 672 55.30 -43.76 0.27
CA VAL A 672 56.28 -42.73 0.60
C VAL A 672 57.57 -42.99 -0.14
N GLU A 673 58.02 -42.05 -0.98
CA GLU A 673 59.38 -41.98 -1.49
C GLU A 673 60.03 -40.69 -1.03
N THR A 674 61.09 -40.85 -0.28
CA THR A 674 62.01 -39.84 0.27
C THR A 674 62.91 -39.30 -0.79
N ALA A 675 63.20 -38.01 -0.75
CA ALA A 675 64.50 -37.33 -0.81
C ALA A 675 64.42 -35.98 -1.52
N GLU A 676 64.75 -35.00 -0.81
CA GLU A 676 65.82 -33.97 -0.74
C GLU A 676 66.01 -33.02 -1.94
N PRO A 677 66.62 -31.87 -1.68
CA PRO A 677 66.27 -30.59 -2.30
C PRO A 677 67.32 -30.07 -3.28
N ALA A 678 66.99 -29.11 -4.13
CA ALA A 678 67.90 -28.07 -4.65
C ALA A 678 67.14 -27.15 -5.65
N GLU A 679 67.21 -25.92 -5.36
CA GLU A 679 68.02 -24.83 -5.98
C GLU A 679 67.42 -24.13 -7.21
N GLN A 680 67.09 -22.87 -6.95
CA GLN A 680 67.35 -21.64 -7.74
C GLN A 680 67.09 -21.63 -9.26
N ALA A 681 66.35 -20.65 -9.69
CA ALA A 681 66.74 -19.48 -10.50
C ALA A 681 65.50 -18.91 -11.20
N GLU A 682 65.24 -17.68 -10.91
CA GLU A 682 65.44 -16.45 -11.67
C GLU A 682 64.70 -16.29 -13.02
N ALA A 683 63.94 -15.28 -13.00
CA ALA A 683 63.97 -14.11 -13.90
C ALA A 683 62.98 -14.02 -15.06
N ALA A 684 62.38 -12.92 -15.03
CA ALA A 684 62.13 -11.89 -16.05
C ALA A 684 60.76 -11.91 -16.72
N GLU A 685 60.06 -10.82 -16.43
CA GLU A 685 59.87 -9.59 -17.23
C GLU A 685 58.87 -9.75 -18.40
N LYS A 686 57.90 -8.98 -18.50
CA LYS A 686 57.52 -7.61 -18.86
C LYS A 686 56.00 -7.52 -18.94
N ALA A 687 55.40 -6.60 -18.30
CA ALA A 687 55.15 -5.18 -18.62
C ALA A 687 54.07 -4.98 -19.68
N GLU A 688 53.11 -4.24 -19.35
CA GLU A 688 52.49 -2.99 -19.84
C GLU A 688 51.04 -2.96 -19.44
N ASP A 689 50.64 -2.08 -18.65
CA ASP A 689 50.48 -0.63 -18.60
C ASP A 689 49.03 -0.22 -18.98
N ALA A 690 48.45 0.54 -18.17
CA ALA A 690 47.68 1.78 -18.26
C ALA A 690 46.50 1.82 -17.32
N THR A 691 46.66 2.47 -16.23
CA THR A 691 46.33 3.85 -15.81
C THR A 691 44.89 4.17 -15.45
N LEU A 692 44.85 4.86 -14.29
CA LEU A 692 43.88 5.88 -13.80
C LEU A 692 42.56 5.34 -13.23
N GLY A 693 42.16 5.62 -12.05
CA GLY A 693 42.47 6.71 -11.09
C GLY A 693 41.18 6.99 -10.35
N GLU A 694 41.29 7.12 -9.16
CA GLU A 694 40.68 8.09 -8.24
C GLU A 694 40.16 7.52 -6.93
N VAL A 695 40.83 8.00 -5.96
CA VAL A 695 40.65 7.92 -4.51
C VAL A 695 39.41 8.71 -4.11
N PHE A 696 38.56 8.14 -3.26
CA PHE A 696 37.71 8.92 -2.36
C PHE A 696 37.86 8.39 -0.94
N GLN A 697 38.41 9.21 -0.07
CA GLN A 697 38.37 9.07 1.38
C GLN A 697 37.04 9.64 1.91
N PRO A 698 36.48 9.10 3.00
CA PRO A 698 35.35 9.72 3.67
C PRO A 698 35.85 10.69 4.74
N GLU A 699 35.34 11.90 4.68
CA GLU A 699 35.39 12.91 5.73
C GLU A 699 34.43 12.58 6.85
N GLN A 700 34.95 12.62 8.06
CA GLN A 700 34.20 12.67 9.32
C GLN A 700 33.72 14.12 9.51
N ASP A 701 32.46 14.30 9.84
CA ASP A 701 32.03 15.41 10.69
C ASP A 701 30.70 15.06 11.39
N ALA A 702 30.80 15.02 12.70
CA ALA A 702 29.68 15.11 13.62
C ALA A 702 29.35 16.58 13.90
N PRO A 703 28.12 16.91 14.21
CA PRO A 703 27.89 18.00 15.17
C PRO A 703 27.05 17.58 16.38
N GLU A 704 27.51 18.16 17.44
CA GLU A 704 27.02 18.23 18.80
C GLU A 704 25.53 18.64 18.94
N ASN A 705 24.97 18.10 19.99
CA ASN A 705 23.71 18.47 20.60
C ASN A 705 23.88 19.81 21.38
N PRO A 706 22.86 20.66 21.45
CA PRO A 706 22.64 21.35 22.72
C PRO A 706 21.21 21.14 23.29
N GLU A 707 21.23 20.94 24.57
CA GLU A 707 20.15 20.95 25.53
C GLU A 707 19.34 22.26 25.51
N GLY A 708 18.12 22.17 25.99
CA GLY A 708 17.54 23.20 26.83
C GLY A 708 16.05 23.52 26.62
N ASN A 709 15.26 23.05 27.55
CA ASN A 709 14.10 23.71 28.20
C ASN A 709 12.93 24.25 27.32
N GLU A 710 11.78 23.68 27.41
CA GLU A 710 10.61 23.93 28.32
C GLU A 710 9.49 22.95 28.01
#